data_a88917a5ed8dd7102c0485c14be7e272
#
_entry.id   a88917a5ed8dd7102c0485c14be7e272
#
_cell.length_a   1.000
_cell.length_b   1.000
_cell.length_c   1.000
_cell.angle_alpha   90.00
_cell.angle_beta   90.00
_cell.angle_gamma   90.00
#
_symmetry.space_group_name_H-M   'P 1'
#
loop_
_entity.id
_entity.type
_entity.pdbx_description
1 polymer ?
#
loop_
_entity_poly.entity_id
_entity_poly.type
_entity_poly.pdbx_seq_one_letter_code
_entity_poly.pdbx_strand_id
1 'polypeptide(L)'
;MSPARHLLTLLRGAYGTARFVARHPPLRLATFACLALAATWPLLSTAAMLNDFRDANVLAHYESAARESILRWHQAPLWDPYYCGGMYLLGTPQARFVSPTFLFTLLFGEARGEALTAFSMLIVGLEGTYRYMRDRKATRFGALLAAPLFALSGIFAVSPALGWIGFFGFELLPWMALGVRRALLGERKAIVLLAVAAAWCVGFGGTYAAPLSALWCAFEVAEVAARKVRRDRRRLAVGLGVTLAGAALAVGLSAVRLWPILHTLVEAPRIIGGTPGNGAMVLTRMFFFPTRPESDDGEFYVGFFVLPAALFGFARRRSLGLGLAALLSAWLSAGYEISPSLFAALRELPLYTSLRYPERFLILFGLAMTTLAARGISLLETWVRASRTKASPRRRWWVAGAWAVVSLALVVDVGPLVAQHLLHARQRPLIPPPASAGAGRPFHQARGTRWALAQYEPMARGSLSCWEAYPVPESPLLRGDLVEEETVSPPAAGTLTERSWSPGAIDLDVELAAPATVAINQNWDPGWRASVGEVKSDHGLLTVELPAGAHALSLRFEPRSALGGALASLVAAAGLVFLGLRARRSPTVSTARDGAALALIAVLPVVPVLVIAAAVHQKHFVEPLLTPDGRPVVADALDEGAVRIDTRFDDGIVLEAATLSDPEPAVGSDLTLELDWRRTGGVDPGLGVFVHMEPSSGNGLNGDHVLLSGVLDLQDAPADRTLRDVIPLFIPDDARGKKWKVWVGLWHVRRGGSRVGVADAGHAQVEGGRVMALSFTPH
;
A
#
# COMPACT_ATOMS: atom_id res chain seq x y z
N MET A 1 -4.00 -31.05 -45.02
CA MET A 1 -3.07 -31.36 -43.89
C MET A 1 -3.86 -31.84 -42.71
N SER A 2 -3.43 -32.91 -42.00
CA SER A 2 -4.20 -33.39 -40.86
C SER A 2 -4.20 -32.33 -39.73
N PRO A 3 -5.28 -32.18 -38.92
CA PRO A 3 -5.36 -31.24 -37.81
C PRO A 3 -4.15 -31.27 -36.88
N ALA A 4 -3.59 -32.46 -36.70
CA ALA A 4 -2.37 -32.66 -35.90
C ALA A 4 -1.10 -31.99 -36.48
N ARG A 5 -0.96 -31.95 -37.83
CA ARG A 5 0.17 -31.24 -38.45
C ARG A 5 0.02 -29.72 -38.33
N HIS A 6 -1.19 -29.19 -38.39
CA HIS A 6 -1.50 -27.77 -38.17
C HIS A 6 -1.14 -27.35 -36.74
N LEU A 7 -1.61 -28.10 -35.73
CA LEU A 7 -1.31 -27.85 -34.33
C LEU A 7 0.22 -27.86 -34.07
N LEU A 8 0.94 -28.84 -34.60
CA LEU A 8 2.40 -28.89 -34.47
C LEU A 8 3.12 -27.70 -35.10
N THR A 9 2.63 -27.19 -36.21
CA THR A 9 3.22 -26.01 -36.87
C THR A 9 3.00 -24.78 -36.01
N LEU A 10 1.80 -24.57 -35.46
CA LEU A 10 1.47 -23.49 -34.53
C LEU A 10 2.35 -23.54 -33.26
N LEU A 11 2.46 -24.70 -32.64
CA LEU A 11 3.28 -24.87 -31.44
C LEU A 11 4.78 -24.66 -31.69
N ARG A 12 5.29 -25.05 -32.86
CA ARG A 12 6.68 -24.72 -33.27
C ARG A 12 6.86 -23.24 -33.48
N GLY A 13 5.88 -22.57 -34.07
CA GLY A 13 5.86 -21.11 -34.23
C GLY A 13 5.88 -20.41 -32.87
N ALA A 14 4.96 -20.74 -31.97
CA ALA A 14 4.87 -20.17 -30.61
C ALA A 14 6.16 -20.36 -29.81
N TYR A 15 6.74 -21.57 -29.83
CA TYR A 15 8.03 -21.83 -29.19
C TYR A 15 9.18 -21.01 -29.81
N GLY A 16 9.22 -20.90 -31.13
CA GLY A 16 10.19 -20.08 -31.85
C GLY A 16 10.11 -18.62 -31.44
N THR A 17 8.89 -18.06 -31.42
CA THR A 17 8.59 -16.70 -31.00
C THR A 17 8.99 -16.46 -29.54
N ALA A 18 8.56 -17.32 -28.61
CA ALA A 18 8.91 -17.19 -27.19
C ALA A 18 10.44 -17.23 -26.97
N ARG A 19 11.16 -18.08 -27.68
CA ARG A 19 12.64 -18.10 -27.63
C ARG A 19 13.27 -16.83 -28.21
N PHE A 20 12.71 -16.29 -29.27
CA PHE A 20 13.14 -15.05 -29.87
C PHE A 20 12.93 -13.90 -28.87
N VAL A 21 11.74 -13.76 -28.33
CA VAL A 21 11.43 -12.78 -27.26
C VAL A 21 12.39 -12.93 -26.09
N ALA A 22 12.59 -14.14 -25.55
CA ALA A 22 13.49 -14.40 -24.43
C ALA A 22 14.97 -14.03 -24.69
N ARG A 23 15.39 -13.94 -25.96
CA ARG A 23 16.75 -13.55 -26.34
C ARG A 23 16.94 -12.06 -26.50
N HIS A 24 15.88 -11.33 -26.85
CA HIS A 24 15.91 -9.91 -27.15
C HIS A 24 15.36 -9.10 -25.96
N PRO A 25 16.23 -8.43 -25.17
CA PRO A 25 15.80 -7.72 -23.98
C PRO A 25 14.65 -6.72 -24.20
N PRO A 26 14.63 -5.89 -25.27
CA PRO A 26 13.52 -4.97 -25.50
C PRO A 26 12.18 -5.69 -25.69
N LEU A 27 12.15 -6.77 -26.48
CA LEU A 27 10.91 -7.54 -26.70
C LEU A 27 10.43 -8.25 -25.43
N ARG A 28 11.37 -8.75 -24.62
CA ARG A 28 11.04 -9.36 -23.33
C ARG A 28 10.44 -8.32 -22.37
N LEU A 29 11.05 -7.14 -22.27
CA LEU A 29 10.51 -6.05 -21.43
C LEU A 29 9.14 -5.59 -21.94
N ALA A 30 8.95 -5.47 -23.26
CA ALA A 30 7.65 -5.16 -23.83
C ALA A 30 6.61 -6.24 -23.50
N THR A 31 6.96 -7.54 -23.57
CA THR A 31 6.08 -8.64 -23.16
C THR A 31 5.72 -8.55 -21.68
N PHE A 32 6.69 -8.26 -20.82
CA PHE A 32 6.45 -8.08 -19.38
C PHE A 32 5.61 -6.85 -19.09
N ALA A 33 5.82 -5.75 -19.82
CA ALA A 33 4.98 -4.56 -19.72
C ALA A 33 3.54 -4.83 -20.16
N CYS A 34 3.32 -5.61 -21.22
CA CYS A 34 1.97 -6.04 -21.64
C CYS A 34 1.29 -6.92 -20.58
N LEU A 35 2.02 -7.84 -19.95
CA LEU A 35 1.48 -8.67 -18.87
C LEU A 35 1.14 -7.83 -17.63
N ALA A 36 2.03 -6.93 -17.22
CA ALA A 36 1.80 -6.02 -16.11
C ALA A 36 0.60 -5.10 -16.40
N LEU A 37 0.50 -4.55 -17.62
CA LEU A 37 -0.63 -3.73 -18.06
C LEU A 37 -1.94 -4.52 -18.00
N ALA A 38 -1.97 -5.74 -18.50
CA ALA A 38 -3.14 -6.60 -18.44
C ALA A 38 -3.56 -6.86 -16.98
N ALA A 39 -2.61 -7.16 -16.09
CA ALA A 39 -2.88 -7.40 -14.68
C ALA A 39 -3.37 -6.14 -13.93
N THR A 40 -2.82 -4.97 -14.23
CA THR A 40 -3.12 -3.71 -13.53
C THR A 40 -4.16 -2.84 -14.24
N TRP A 41 -4.75 -3.31 -15.33
CA TRP A 41 -5.71 -2.52 -16.12
C TRP A 41 -6.87 -1.92 -15.31
N PRO A 42 -7.54 -2.67 -14.40
CA PRO A 42 -8.61 -2.07 -13.59
C PRO A 42 -8.11 -0.98 -12.65
N LEU A 43 -6.90 -1.13 -12.08
CA LEU A 43 -6.28 -0.09 -11.23
C LEU A 43 -6.04 1.19 -12.04
N LEU A 44 -5.51 1.06 -13.26
CA LEU A 44 -5.23 2.18 -14.15
C LEU A 44 -6.51 2.82 -14.69
N SER A 45 -7.55 2.06 -14.96
CA SER A 45 -8.83 2.56 -15.45
C SER A 45 -9.68 3.23 -14.38
N THR A 46 -9.49 2.86 -13.10
CA THR A 46 -10.16 3.48 -11.94
C THR A 46 -9.20 4.38 -11.15
N ALA A 47 -8.12 4.82 -11.75
CA ALA A 47 -7.06 5.58 -11.06
C ALA A 47 -7.46 7.01 -10.64
N ALA A 48 -8.69 7.43 -10.88
CA ALA A 48 -9.25 8.65 -10.31
C ALA A 48 -9.87 8.43 -8.92
N MET A 49 -9.99 7.17 -8.46
CA MET A 49 -10.66 6.79 -7.21
C MET A 49 -9.67 6.17 -6.23
N LEU A 50 -9.80 6.54 -4.95
CA LEU A 50 -9.03 5.95 -3.86
C LEU A 50 -9.66 4.62 -3.41
N ASN A 51 -8.83 3.71 -2.90
CA ASN A 51 -9.30 2.48 -2.29
C ASN A 51 -9.75 2.75 -0.85
N ASP A 52 -11.01 2.45 -0.53
CA ASP A 52 -11.60 2.68 0.81
C ASP A 52 -11.42 1.52 1.79
N PHE A 53 -10.64 0.52 1.47
CA PHE A 53 -10.32 -0.53 2.43
C PHE A 53 -9.45 0.00 3.58
N ARG A 54 -9.63 -0.57 4.79
CA ARG A 54 -9.01 -0.08 6.04
C ARG A 54 -7.53 0.26 5.93
N ASP A 55 -6.71 -0.73 5.58
CA ASP A 55 -5.26 -0.55 5.46
C ASP A 55 -4.90 0.36 4.29
N ALA A 56 -5.71 0.35 3.22
CA ALA A 56 -5.51 1.22 2.06
C ALA A 56 -5.61 2.69 2.43
N ASN A 57 -6.60 3.05 3.27
CA ASN A 57 -6.77 4.43 3.73
C ASN A 57 -5.55 4.94 4.50
N VAL A 58 -5.04 4.14 5.45
CA VAL A 58 -3.85 4.51 6.25
C VAL A 58 -2.61 4.63 5.36
N LEU A 59 -2.41 3.68 4.45
CA LEU A 59 -1.22 3.67 3.59
C LEU A 59 -1.26 4.75 2.50
N ALA A 60 -2.45 5.08 1.97
CA ALA A 60 -2.64 6.20 1.07
C ALA A 60 -2.44 7.54 1.79
N HIS A 61 -2.92 7.65 3.05
CA HIS A 61 -2.73 8.82 3.89
C HIS A 61 -1.25 9.18 4.08
N TYR A 62 -0.37 8.22 4.39
CA TYR A 62 1.06 8.53 4.53
C TYR A 62 1.67 9.15 3.28
N GLU A 63 1.22 8.75 2.10
CA GLU A 63 1.68 9.33 0.84
C GLU A 63 1.03 10.68 0.57
N SER A 64 -0.25 10.84 0.93
CA SER A 64 -0.98 12.11 0.84
C SER A 64 -0.36 13.16 1.76
N ALA A 65 -0.17 12.85 3.04
CA ALA A 65 0.47 13.74 4.01
C ALA A 65 1.88 14.17 3.56
N ALA A 66 2.66 13.21 3.01
CA ALA A 66 3.98 13.53 2.45
C ALA A 66 3.88 14.44 1.21
N ARG A 67 2.91 14.19 0.33
CA ARG A 67 2.66 15.01 -0.86
C ARG A 67 2.23 16.44 -0.48
N GLU A 68 1.29 16.58 0.44
CA GLU A 68 0.84 17.88 0.96
C GLU A 68 1.99 18.67 1.61
N SER A 69 2.80 18.01 2.45
CA SER A 69 3.97 18.65 3.08
C SER A 69 4.92 19.23 2.01
N ILE A 70 5.15 18.50 0.92
CA ILE A 70 6.07 18.91 -0.15
C ILE A 70 5.44 19.99 -1.05
N LEU A 71 4.22 19.74 -1.58
CA LEU A 71 3.65 20.57 -2.64
C LEU A 71 2.95 21.83 -2.11
N ARG A 72 2.26 21.73 -0.98
CA ARG A 72 1.52 22.84 -0.39
C ARG A 72 2.37 23.64 0.59
N TRP A 73 3.05 22.93 1.49
CA TRP A 73 3.79 23.54 2.59
C TRP A 73 5.28 23.75 2.31
N HIS A 74 5.80 23.22 1.20
CA HIS A 74 7.22 23.29 0.81
C HIS A 74 8.18 22.84 1.92
N GLN A 75 7.77 21.79 2.66
CA GLN A 75 8.50 21.23 3.79
C GLN A 75 8.90 19.78 3.52
N ALA A 76 9.95 19.33 4.22
CA ALA A 76 10.24 17.91 4.31
C ALA A 76 9.10 17.20 5.08
N PRO A 77 8.62 16.04 4.60
CA PRO A 77 7.51 15.33 5.22
C PRO A 77 7.99 14.58 6.48
N LEU A 78 8.26 15.32 7.54
CA LEU A 78 8.78 14.79 8.80
C LEU A 78 7.67 14.53 9.82
N TRP A 79 6.77 15.50 10.01
CA TRP A 79 5.66 15.44 10.94
C TRP A 79 4.34 15.35 10.21
N ASP A 80 3.46 14.50 10.70
CA ASP A 80 2.09 14.32 10.20
C ASP A 80 1.10 14.68 11.30
N PRO A 81 0.52 15.88 11.28
CA PRO A 81 -0.49 16.31 12.25
C PRO A 81 -1.88 15.75 11.96
N TYR A 82 -2.10 15.20 10.77
CA TYR A 82 -3.42 14.83 10.28
C TYR A 82 -3.91 13.46 10.78
N TYR A 83 -3.02 12.66 11.41
CA TYR A 83 -3.35 11.32 11.84
C TYR A 83 -2.86 11.03 13.27
N CYS A 84 -3.68 10.31 14.06
CA CYS A 84 -3.40 9.94 15.45
C CYS A 84 -3.07 11.13 16.38
N GLY A 85 -3.57 12.34 16.09
CA GLY A 85 -3.21 13.54 16.86
C GLY A 85 -1.78 14.04 16.65
N GLY A 86 -1.13 13.60 15.58
CA GLY A 86 0.23 13.96 15.21
C GLY A 86 1.25 12.86 15.45
N MET A 87 2.07 12.56 14.41
CA MET A 87 3.07 11.49 14.47
C MET A 87 4.31 11.78 13.62
N TYR A 88 5.43 11.12 13.96
CA TYR A 88 6.66 11.21 13.18
C TYR A 88 6.55 10.41 11.87
N LEU A 89 6.15 11.07 10.76
CA LEU A 89 5.85 10.43 9.48
C LEU A 89 7.04 9.68 8.88
N LEU A 90 8.24 10.27 8.89
CA LEU A 90 9.45 9.60 8.40
C LEU A 90 9.85 8.41 9.27
N GLY A 91 9.45 8.38 10.53
CA GLY A 91 9.66 7.28 11.48
C GLY A 91 8.69 6.10 11.29
N THR A 92 7.61 6.27 10.53
CA THR A 92 6.61 5.22 10.30
C THR A 92 7.14 4.14 9.33
N PRO A 93 7.29 2.87 9.76
CA PRO A 93 7.89 1.83 8.91
C PRO A 93 7.14 1.53 7.61
N GLN A 94 5.84 1.80 7.54
CA GLN A 94 4.98 1.49 6.40
C GLN A 94 4.92 2.59 5.34
N ALA A 95 5.28 3.83 5.66
CA ALA A 95 5.29 4.91 4.68
C ALA A 95 6.27 4.64 3.54
N ARG A 96 5.92 5.02 2.29
CA ARG A 96 6.67 4.68 1.07
C ARG A 96 7.23 5.90 0.32
N PHE A 97 7.03 7.11 0.84
CA PHE A 97 7.42 8.34 0.17
C PHE A 97 8.94 8.52 -0.03
N VAL A 98 9.78 7.67 0.56
CA VAL A 98 11.22 7.59 0.26
C VAL A 98 11.51 6.65 -0.91
N SER A 99 10.51 5.91 -1.41
CA SER A 99 10.66 5.04 -2.58
C SER A 99 10.72 5.85 -3.88
N PRO A 100 11.48 5.39 -4.91
CA PRO A 100 11.44 6.00 -6.23
C PRO A 100 10.05 6.07 -6.87
N THR A 101 9.15 5.15 -6.51
CA THR A 101 7.76 5.13 -7.02
C THR A 101 6.88 6.21 -6.43
N PHE A 102 7.26 6.82 -5.33
CA PHE A 102 6.56 7.98 -4.76
C PHE A 102 6.50 9.16 -5.75
N LEU A 103 7.42 9.21 -6.72
CA LEU A 103 7.35 10.17 -7.81
C LEU A 103 6.00 10.13 -8.55
N PHE A 104 5.40 8.95 -8.69
CA PHE A 104 4.08 8.83 -9.32
C PHE A 104 3.00 9.47 -8.46
N THR A 105 3.01 9.23 -7.15
CA THR A 105 2.09 9.88 -6.21
C THR A 105 2.30 11.39 -6.19
N LEU A 106 3.54 11.85 -6.16
CA LEU A 106 3.86 13.27 -6.15
C LEU A 106 3.31 14.00 -7.38
N LEU A 107 3.44 13.39 -8.58
CA LEU A 107 3.04 14.02 -9.85
C LEU A 107 1.57 13.84 -10.20
N PHE A 108 0.97 12.70 -9.83
CA PHE A 108 -0.35 12.29 -10.34
C PHE A 108 -1.40 12.06 -9.24
N GLY A 109 -1.04 12.28 -7.97
CA GLY A 109 -1.89 11.99 -6.81
C GLY A 109 -1.83 10.53 -6.38
N GLU A 110 -2.49 10.22 -5.27
CA GLU A 110 -2.38 8.95 -4.54
C GLU A 110 -2.91 7.78 -5.38
N ALA A 111 -4.12 7.90 -5.93
CA ALA A 111 -4.78 6.84 -6.67
C ALA A 111 -4.02 6.44 -7.95
N ARG A 112 -3.62 7.45 -8.75
CA ARG A 112 -2.81 7.21 -9.96
C ARG A 112 -1.39 6.76 -9.60
N GLY A 113 -0.84 7.31 -8.52
CA GLY A 113 0.47 6.93 -7.99
C GLY A 113 0.51 5.46 -7.59
N GLU A 114 -0.52 4.97 -6.90
CA GLU A 114 -0.68 3.56 -6.54
C GLU A 114 -0.74 2.66 -7.78
N ALA A 115 -1.61 2.99 -8.75
CA ALA A 115 -1.77 2.21 -9.97
C ALA A 115 -0.46 2.11 -10.79
N LEU A 116 0.24 3.24 -10.96
CA LEU A 116 1.52 3.30 -11.66
C LEU A 116 2.63 2.59 -10.88
N THR A 117 2.59 2.65 -9.55
CA THR A 117 3.50 1.89 -8.68
C THR A 117 3.31 0.39 -8.89
N ALA A 118 2.07 -0.13 -8.80
CA ALA A 118 1.77 -1.53 -9.04
C ALA A 118 2.25 -1.98 -10.44
N PHE A 119 1.90 -1.23 -11.49
CA PHE A 119 2.33 -1.51 -12.85
C PHE A 119 3.86 -1.59 -13.00
N SER A 120 4.58 -0.59 -12.47
CA SER A 120 6.04 -0.53 -12.60
C SER A 120 6.74 -1.63 -11.79
N MET A 121 6.25 -1.92 -10.57
CA MET A 121 6.84 -2.94 -9.71
C MET A 121 6.63 -4.36 -10.28
N LEU A 122 5.49 -4.65 -10.90
CA LEU A 122 5.31 -5.93 -11.62
C LEU A 122 6.33 -6.11 -12.76
N ILE A 123 6.66 -5.05 -13.52
CA ILE A 123 7.71 -5.13 -14.55
C ILE A 123 9.08 -5.41 -13.91
N VAL A 124 9.39 -4.72 -12.80
CA VAL A 124 10.62 -4.93 -12.04
C VAL A 124 10.72 -6.37 -11.56
N GLY A 125 9.64 -6.91 -10.99
CA GLY A 125 9.59 -8.28 -10.49
C GLY A 125 9.71 -9.33 -11.58
N LEU A 126 8.98 -9.17 -12.69
CA LEU A 126 9.06 -10.07 -13.85
C LEU A 126 10.48 -10.15 -14.41
N GLU A 127 11.14 -9.03 -14.60
CA GLU A 127 12.52 -8.99 -15.09
C GLU A 127 13.51 -9.52 -14.05
N GLY A 128 13.34 -9.18 -12.77
CA GLY A 128 14.17 -9.67 -11.66
C GLY A 128 14.10 -11.19 -11.53
N THR A 129 12.89 -11.73 -11.53
CA THR A 129 12.63 -13.17 -11.45
C THR A 129 13.20 -13.90 -12.65
N TYR A 130 13.00 -13.38 -13.88
CA TYR A 130 13.62 -13.92 -15.08
C TYR A 130 15.16 -14.00 -14.95
N ARG A 131 15.82 -12.92 -14.52
CA ARG A 131 17.28 -12.86 -14.38
C ARG A 131 17.78 -13.79 -13.27
N TYR A 132 17.11 -13.84 -12.16
CA TYR A 132 17.41 -14.75 -11.06
C TYR A 132 17.32 -16.22 -11.49
N MET A 133 16.22 -16.61 -12.16
CA MET A 133 16.05 -17.97 -12.69
C MET A 133 17.11 -18.31 -13.73
N ARG A 134 17.54 -17.35 -14.56
CA ARG A 134 18.67 -17.51 -15.50
C ARG A 134 19.99 -17.79 -14.79
N ASP A 135 20.25 -17.05 -13.70
CA ASP A 135 21.45 -17.27 -12.88
C ASP A 135 21.41 -18.65 -12.22
N ARG A 136 20.24 -19.10 -11.85
CA ARG A 136 19.95 -20.45 -11.33
C ARG A 136 19.98 -21.53 -12.41
N LYS A 137 20.48 -21.24 -13.61
CA LYS A 137 20.68 -22.16 -14.73
C LYS A 137 19.41 -22.65 -15.42
N ALA A 138 18.28 -21.96 -15.27
CA ALA A 138 17.15 -22.17 -16.17
C ALA A 138 17.51 -21.71 -17.59
N THR A 139 16.92 -22.30 -18.62
CA THR A 139 17.02 -21.81 -20.00
C THR A 139 16.33 -20.47 -20.15
N ARG A 140 16.61 -19.72 -21.21
CA ARG A 140 15.92 -18.44 -21.49
C ARG A 140 14.42 -18.66 -21.63
N PHE A 141 14.02 -19.73 -22.27
CA PHE A 141 12.62 -20.09 -22.45
C PHE A 141 11.97 -20.48 -21.11
N GLY A 142 12.61 -21.38 -20.33
CA GLY A 142 12.08 -21.79 -19.02
C GLY A 142 11.94 -20.63 -18.04
N ALA A 143 12.90 -19.69 -18.05
CA ALA A 143 12.83 -18.50 -17.21
C ALA A 143 11.73 -17.50 -17.67
N LEU A 144 11.53 -17.34 -19.01
CA LEU A 144 10.47 -16.47 -19.54
C LEU A 144 9.08 -16.94 -19.13
N LEU A 145 8.83 -18.27 -19.18
CA LEU A 145 7.54 -18.83 -18.86
C LEU A 145 7.27 -18.89 -17.36
N ALA A 146 8.30 -19.11 -16.54
CA ALA A 146 8.13 -19.25 -15.10
C ALA A 146 8.19 -17.93 -14.31
N ALA A 147 8.75 -16.85 -14.86
CA ALA A 147 8.82 -15.58 -14.19
C ALA A 147 7.42 -15.01 -13.82
N PRO A 148 6.40 -15.06 -14.69
CA PRO A 148 5.05 -14.62 -14.35
C PRO A 148 4.42 -15.41 -13.20
N LEU A 149 4.77 -16.68 -13.01
CA LEU A 149 4.21 -17.53 -11.97
C LEU A 149 4.58 -17.07 -10.54
N PHE A 150 5.67 -16.34 -10.40
CA PHE A 150 6.02 -15.68 -9.14
C PHE A 150 5.53 -14.23 -9.10
N ALA A 151 5.91 -13.41 -10.07
CA ALA A 151 5.65 -11.97 -10.04
C ALA A 151 4.16 -11.60 -10.21
N LEU A 152 3.32 -12.51 -10.72
CA LEU A 152 1.86 -12.34 -10.78
C LEU A 152 1.13 -13.24 -9.79
N SER A 153 1.82 -13.84 -8.80
CA SER A 153 1.18 -14.73 -7.83
C SER A 153 0.09 -14.02 -7.02
N GLY A 154 -0.81 -14.80 -6.42
CA GLY A 154 -2.01 -14.31 -5.74
C GLY A 154 -1.78 -13.18 -4.76
N ILE A 155 -0.66 -13.21 -4.00
CA ILE A 155 -0.33 -12.14 -3.04
C ILE A 155 -0.18 -10.77 -3.73
N PHE A 156 0.35 -10.71 -4.95
CA PHE A 156 0.46 -9.45 -5.70
C PHE A 156 -0.88 -9.07 -6.35
N ALA A 157 -1.77 -10.03 -6.57
CA ALA A 157 -3.11 -9.77 -7.07
C ALA A 157 -4.02 -9.13 -6.01
N VAL A 158 -3.96 -9.64 -4.77
CA VAL A 158 -4.79 -9.17 -3.66
C VAL A 158 -4.27 -7.88 -3.03
N SER A 159 -2.95 -7.67 -3.05
CA SER A 159 -2.32 -6.53 -2.37
C SER A 159 -2.92 -5.16 -2.72
N PRO A 160 -3.18 -4.80 -3.98
CA PRO A 160 -3.80 -3.51 -4.31
C PRO A 160 -5.25 -3.41 -3.82
N ALA A 161 -5.99 -4.52 -3.77
CA ALA A 161 -7.38 -4.52 -3.29
C ALA A 161 -7.45 -4.23 -1.79
N LEU A 162 -6.50 -4.75 -1.01
CA LEU A 162 -6.39 -4.57 0.44
C LEU A 162 -5.52 -3.35 0.83
N GLY A 163 -5.00 -2.61 -0.15
CA GLY A 163 -4.10 -1.48 0.11
C GLY A 163 -2.68 -1.87 0.51
N TRP A 164 -2.32 -3.16 0.49
CA TRP A 164 -1.00 -3.65 0.90
C TRP A 164 0.06 -3.45 -0.19
N ILE A 165 0.11 -2.27 -0.78
CA ILE A 165 1.07 -1.94 -1.84
C ILE A 165 2.53 -2.16 -1.40
N GLY A 166 2.83 -2.04 -0.11
CA GLY A 166 4.15 -2.38 0.45
C GLY A 166 4.63 -3.80 0.12
N PHE A 167 3.72 -4.75 -0.16
CA PHE A 167 4.07 -6.11 -0.59
C PHE A 167 4.75 -6.17 -1.96
N PHE A 168 4.56 -5.17 -2.83
CA PHE A 168 5.34 -5.07 -4.05
C PHE A 168 6.85 -4.87 -3.79
N GLY A 169 7.26 -4.57 -2.56
CA GLY A 169 8.65 -4.66 -2.14
C GLY A 169 9.27 -6.04 -2.35
N PHE A 170 8.48 -7.13 -2.34
CA PHE A 170 8.94 -8.49 -2.65
C PHE A 170 9.34 -8.68 -4.13
N GLU A 171 8.92 -7.83 -5.04
CA GLU A 171 9.41 -7.85 -6.42
C GLU A 171 10.90 -7.50 -6.53
N LEU A 172 11.48 -6.94 -5.47
CA LEU A 172 12.92 -6.69 -5.34
C LEU A 172 13.68 -7.90 -4.78
N LEU A 173 13.00 -8.88 -4.18
CA LEU A 173 13.62 -10.11 -3.65
C LEU A 173 14.46 -10.86 -4.68
N PRO A 174 14.00 -11.12 -5.93
CA PRO A 174 14.82 -11.79 -6.93
C PRO A 174 16.08 -11.01 -7.30
N TRP A 175 16.04 -9.68 -7.27
CA TRP A 175 17.20 -8.82 -7.54
C TRP A 175 18.23 -8.88 -6.39
N MET A 176 17.77 -8.85 -5.14
CA MET A 176 18.63 -9.00 -3.96
C MET A 176 19.32 -10.36 -3.97
N ALA A 177 18.54 -11.43 -4.18
CA ALA A 177 19.05 -12.80 -4.29
C ALA A 177 20.08 -12.93 -5.43
N LEU A 178 19.82 -12.33 -6.59
CA LEU A 178 20.75 -12.28 -7.72
C LEU A 178 22.04 -11.55 -7.34
N GLY A 179 21.94 -10.41 -6.65
CA GLY A 179 23.07 -9.63 -6.16
C GLY A 179 23.97 -10.45 -5.23
N VAL A 180 23.39 -11.10 -4.22
CA VAL A 180 24.12 -11.98 -3.28
C VAL A 180 24.82 -13.13 -4.02
N ARG A 181 24.12 -13.81 -4.91
CA ARG A 181 24.70 -14.95 -5.66
C ARG A 181 25.87 -14.52 -6.51
N ARG A 182 25.76 -13.40 -7.24
CA ARG A 182 26.83 -12.88 -8.09
C ARG A 182 28.02 -12.39 -7.26
N ALA A 183 27.76 -11.73 -6.13
CA ALA A 183 28.80 -11.34 -5.18
C ALA A 183 29.59 -12.58 -4.69
N LEU A 184 28.89 -13.60 -4.27
CA LEU A 184 29.49 -14.87 -3.82
C LEU A 184 30.26 -15.59 -4.95
N LEU A 185 29.90 -15.39 -6.21
CA LEU A 185 30.62 -15.90 -7.37
C LEU A 185 31.86 -15.08 -7.73
N GLY A 186 32.09 -13.94 -7.05
CA GLY A 186 33.25 -13.07 -7.22
C GLY A 186 33.01 -11.86 -8.11
N GLU A 187 31.75 -11.56 -8.48
CA GLU A 187 31.40 -10.38 -9.27
C GLU A 187 31.33 -9.14 -8.37
N ARG A 188 32.39 -8.34 -8.28
CA ARG A 188 32.44 -7.14 -7.43
C ARG A 188 31.34 -6.11 -7.73
N LYS A 189 30.89 -6.02 -8.98
CA LYS A 189 29.79 -5.11 -9.39
C LYS A 189 28.44 -5.48 -8.77
N ALA A 190 28.30 -6.69 -8.25
CA ALA A 190 27.11 -7.13 -7.55
C ALA A 190 26.85 -6.37 -6.23
N ILE A 191 27.86 -5.67 -5.68
CA ILE A 191 27.68 -4.72 -4.54
C ILE A 191 26.59 -3.70 -4.88
N VAL A 192 26.66 -3.08 -6.08
CA VAL A 192 25.70 -2.05 -6.50
C VAL A 192 24.30 -2.61 -6.62
N LEU A 193 24.17 -3.80 -7.25
CA LEU A 193 22.87 -4.45 -7.42
C LEU A 193 22.22 -4.75 -6.08
N LEU A 194 22.98 -5.36 -5.16
CA LEU A 194 22.48 -5.71 -3.83
C LEU A 194 22.12 -4.46 -3.03
N ALA A 195 23.01 -3.46 -3.02
CA ALA A 195 22.78 -2.24 -2.25
C ALA A 195 21.54 -1.47 -2.71
N VAL A 196 21.39 -1.27 -4.02
CA VAL A 196 20.24 -0.53 -4.59
C VAL A 196 18.94 -1.29 -4.40
N ALA A 197 18.91 -2.60 -4.69
CA ALA A 197 17.69 -3.39 -4.55
C ALA A 197 17.23 -3.47 -3.08
N ALA A 198 18.17 -3.65 -2.15
CA ALA A 198 17.85 -3.70 -0.71
C ALA A 198 17.42 -2.33 -0.17
N ALA A 199 18.12 -1.25 -0.56
CA ALA A 199 17.72 0.09 -0.15
C ALA A 199 16.35 0.48 -0.69
N TRP A 200 16.04 0.14 -1.93
CA TRP A 200 14.71 0.37 -2.48
C TRP A 200 13.64 -0.45 -1.75
N CYS A 201 13.91 -1.71 -1.41
CA CYS A 201 13.00 -2.55 -0.63
C CYS A 201 12.67 -1.91 0.74
N VAL A 202 13.67 -1.37 1.44
CA VAL A 202 13.45 -0.63 2.70
C VAL A 202 12.65 0.65 2.47
N GLY A 203 13.01 1.45 1.46
CA GLY A 203 12.31 2.69 1.13
C GLY A 203 10.87 2.47 0.66
N PHE A 204 10.54 1.25 0.20
CA PHE A 204 9.21 0.85 -0.24
C PHE A 204 8.25 0.47 0.92
N GLY A 205 8.60 0.73 2.17
CA GLY A 205 7.80 0.33 3.33
C GLY A 205 7.87 -1.17 3.58
N GLY A 206 9.04 -1.75 3.43
CA GLY A 206 9.29 -3.18 3.40
C GLY A 206 9.25 -3.88 4.77
N THR A 207 8.22 -3.67 5.58
CA THR A 207 8.09 -4.26 6.92
C THR A 207 8.16 -5.79 6.94
N TYR A 208 7.63 -6.44 5.90
CA TYR A 208 7.77 -7.88 5.66
C TYR A 208 8.79 -8.18 4.56
N ALA A 209 8.80 -7.38 3.49
CA ALA A 209 9.64 -7.64 2.33
C ALA A 209 11.14 -7.62 2.68
N ALA A 210 11.59 -6.67 3.50
CA ALA A 210 13.01 -6.57 3.87
C ALA A 210 13.49 -7.76 4.74
N PRO A 211 12.84 -8.13 5.87
CA PRO A 211 13.29 -9.26 6.70
C PRO A 211 13.18 -10.61 5.98
N LEU A 212 12.10 -10.86 5.23
CA LEU A 212 11.97 -12.11 4.50
C LEU A 212 12.98 -12.19 3.34
N SER A 213 13.25 -11.09 2.65
CA SER A 213 14.30 -11.04 1.62
C SER A 213 15.70 -11.26 2.21
N ALA A 214 15.97 -10.72 3.41
CA ALA A 214 17.22 -10.99 4.13
C ALA A 214 17.39 -12.47 4.46
N LEU A 215 16.31 -13.13 4.91
CA LEU A 215 16.30 -14.57 5.16
C LEU A 215 16.58 -15.36 3.87
N TRP A 216 15.95 -15.00 2.76
CA TRP A 216 16.24 -15.61 1.45
C TRP A 216 17.70 -15.42 1.03
N CYS A 217 18.24 -14.23 1.22
CA CYS A 217 19.65 -13.94 0.97
C CYS A 217 20.57 -14.82 1.84
N ALA A 218 20.20 -15.07 3.11
CA ALA A 218 20.91 -15.98 3.98
C ALA A 218 20.89 -17.43 3.46
N PHE A 219 19.76 -17.90 2.90
CA PHE A 219 19.70 -19.20 2.24
C PHE A 219 20.63 -19.27 1.02
N GLU A 220 20.73 -18.20 0.22
CA GLU A 220 21.66 -18.12 -0.91
C GLU A 220 23.12 -18.19 -0.46
N VAL A 221 23.46 -17.48 0.63
CA VAL A 221 24.80 -17.53 1.24
C VAL A 221 25.11 -18.94 1.69
N ALA A 222 24.22 -19.56 2.47
CA ALA A 222 24.39 -20.93 2.99
C ALA A 222 24.57 -21.95 1.87
N GLU A 223 23.75 -21.91 0.82
CA GLU A 223 23.86 -22.81 -0.33
C GLU A 223 25.20 -22.70 -1.06
N VAL A 224 25.63 -21.47 -1.37
CA VAL A 224 26.89 -21.24 -2.06
C VAL A 224 28.10 -21.58 -1.18
N ALA A 225 28.03 -21.25 0.11
CA ALA A 225 29.07 -21.59 1.09
C ALA A 225 29.23 -23.09 1.22
N ALA A 226 28.15 -23.86 1.38
CA ALA A 226 28.19 -25.31 1.47
C ALA A 226 28.86 -25.97 0.28
N ARG A 227 28.69 -25.39 -0.92
CA ARG A 227 29.31 -25.89 -2.17
C ARG A 227 30.78 -25.50 -2.34
N LYS A 228 31.18 -24.31 -1.84
CA LYS A 228 32.48 -23.73 -2.11
C LYS A 228 33.48 -23.90 -0.96
N VAL A 229 33.02 -24.05 0.29
CA VAL A 229 33.90 -24.08 1.46
C VAL A 229 35.03 -25.12 1.37
N ARG A 230 34.74 -26.26 0.71
CA ARG A 230 35.74 -27.33 0.49
C ARG A 230 36.59 -27.16 -0.76
N ARG A 231 36.17 -26.28 -1.70
CA ARG A 231 36.83 -26.18 -3.02
C ARG A 231 37.65 -24.91 -3.19
N ASP A 232 37.20 -23.79 -2.66
CA ASP A 232 37.83 -22.48 -2.88
C ASP A 232 37.44 -21.50 -1.76
N ARG A 233 38.05 -21.68 -0.59
CA ARG A 233 37.80 -20.86 0.60
C ARG A 233 38.14 -19.38 0.36
N ARG A 234 39.19 -19.08 -0.39
CA ARG A 234 39.61 -17.68 -0.68
C ARG A 234 38.56 -16.95 -1.49
N ARG A 235 38.03 -17.56 -2.55
CA ARG A 235 36.96 -16.95 -3.34
C ARG A 235 35.66 -16.84 -2.56
N LEU A 236 35.36 -17.78 -1.67
CA LEU A 236 34.22 -17.67 -0.80
C LEU A 236 34.36 -16.48 0.17
N ALA A 237 35.52 -16.31 0.81
CA ALA A 237 35.79 -15.19 1.71
C ALA A 237 35.66 -13.84 1.00
N VAL A 238 36.21 -13.70 -0.21
CA VAL A 238 36.05 -12.50 -1.05
C VAL A 238 34.58 -12.25 -1.37
N GLY A 239 33.84 -13.31 -1.76
CA GLY A 239 32.41 -13.20 -2.08
C GLY A 239 31.56 -12.78 -0.88
N LEU A 240 31.85 -13.32 0.31
CA LEU A 240 31.23 -12.90 1.56
C LEU A 240 31.56 -11.43 1.89
N GLY A 241 32.82 -11.01 1.73
CA GLY A 241 33.21 -9.60 1.90
C GLY A 241 32.45 -8.67 0.96
N VAL A 242 32.28 -9.06 -0.32
CA VAL A 242 31.50 -8.30 -1.30
C VAL A 242 30.01 -8.24 -0.89
N THR A 243 29.45 -9.34 -0.39
CA THR A 243 28.05 -9.39 0.08
C THR A 243 27.86 -8.50 1.29
N LEU A 244 28.74 -8.57 2.28
CA LEU A 244 28.70 -7.72 3.48
C LEU A 244 28.87 -6.24 3.12
N ALA A 245 29.80 -5.90 2.21
CA ALA A 245 29.95 -4.54 1.74
C ALA A 245 28.70 -4.02 1.03
N GLY A 246 28.03 -4.88 0.24
CA GLY A 246 26.77 -4.55 -0.41
C GLY A 246 25.63 -4.34 0.60
N ALA A 247 25.57 -5.17 1.64
CA ALA A 247 24.59 -5.04 2.72
C ALA A 247 24.85 -3.76 3.57
N ALA A 248 26.09 -3.49 3.92
CA ALA A 248 26.46 -2.27 4.64
C ALA A 248 26.14 -1.00 3.84
N LEU A 249 26.41 -1.03 2.51
CA LEU A 249 26.03 0.06 1.61
C LEU A 249 24.51 0.22 1.50
N ALA A 250 23.74 -0.89 1.50
CA ALA A 250 22.28 -0.85 1.53
C ALA A 250 21.78 -0.18 2.82
N VAL A 251 22.31 -0.56 3.97
CA VAL A 251 21.97 0.08 5.27
C VAL A 251 22.30 1.56 5.23
N GLY A 252 23.49 1.93 4.73
CA GLY A 252 23.88 3.33 4.57
C GLY A 252 22.93 4.10 3.64
N LEU A 253 22.60 3.58 2.46
CA LEU A 253 21.64 4.21 1.54
C LEU A 253 20.24 4.35 2.13
N SER A 254 19.84 3.41 3.00
CA SER A 254 18.55 3.42 3.68
C SER A 254 18.55 4.18 4.99
N ALA A 255 19.67 4.76 5.42
CA ALA A 255 19.82 5.35 6.76
C ALA A 255 18.84 6.50 6.99
N VAL A 256 18.52 7.29 5.94
CA VAL A 256 17.49 8.33 5.97
C VAL A 256 16.12 7.78 6.41
N ARG A 257 15.89 6.50 6.21
CA ARG A 257 14.66 5.79 6.58
C ARG A 257 14.84 4.95 7.84
N LEU A 258 15.91 4.16 7.91
CA LEU A 258 16.14 3.22 9.01
C LEU A 258 16.40 3.93 10.35
N TRP A 259 17.10 5.05 10.37
CA TRP A 259 17.40 5.75 11.61
C TRP A 259 16.14 6.34 12.25
N PRO A 260 15.26 7.09 11.53
CA PRO A 260 13.95 7.48 12.05
C PRO A 260 13.09 6.31 12.52
N ILE A 261 13.00 5.22 11.74
CA ILE A 261 12.25 4.02 12.13
C ILE A 261 12.78 3.42 13.45
N LEU A 262 14.10 3.29 13.58
CA LEU A 262 14.72 2.78 14.81
C LEU A 262 14.42 3.69 16.00
N HIS A 263 14.45 5.02 15.80
CA HIS A 263 14.07 5.98 16.83
C HIS A 263 12.63 5.74 17.29
N THR A 264 11.68 5.68 16.36
CA THR A 264 10.27 5.42 16.69
C THR A 264 10.06 4.06 17.37
N LEU A 265 10.75 3.00 16.93
CA LEU A 265 10.63 1.66 17.54
C LEU A 265 11.28 1.55 18.93
N VAL A 266 12.23 2.41 19.25
CA VAL A 266 12.82 2.50 20.62
C VAL A 266 11.86 3.21 21.56
N GLU A 267 11.27 4.33 21.13
CA GLU A 267 10.30 5.10 21.93
C GLU A 267 8.98 4.34 22.10
N ALA A 268 8.51 3.68 21.04
CA ALA A 268 7.24 2.94 21.03
C ALA A 268 7.46 1.55 20.40
N PRO A 269 7.93 0.56 21.15
CA PRO A 269 8.20 -0.77 20.62
C PRO A 269 6.91 -1.48 20.22
N ARG A 270 6.91 -2.07 19.00
CA ARG A 270 5.81 -2.88 18.53
C ARG A 270 5.79 -4.25 19.20
N ILE A 271 4.86 -4.44 20.14
CA ILE A 271 4.66 -5.71 20.82
C ILE A 271 3.39 -6.38 20.25
N ILE A 272 3.55 -7.25 19.28
CA ILE A 272 2.43 -7.98 18.66
C ILE A 272 2.64 -9.49 18.78
N GLY A 273 1.62 -10.20 19.27
CA GLY A 273 1.58 -11.65 19.23
C GLY A 273 1.56 -12.19 17.79
N GLY A 274 2.19 -13.33 17.53
CA GLY A 274 2.01 -14.06 16.27
C GLY A 274 0.61 -14.66 16.21
N THR A 275 0.00 -14.73 15.03
CA THR A 275 -1.20 -15.53 14.80
C THR A 275 -0.86 -17.02 14.82
N PRO A 276 -1.81 -17.92 15.16
CA PRO A 276 -1.59 -19.37 15.11
C PRO A 276 -1.06 -19.82 13.75
N GLY A 277 -1.55 -19.21 12.67
CA GLY A 277 -1.24 -19.53 11.29
C GLY A 277 -2.30 -20.44 10.66
N ASN A 278 -2.33 -20.43 9.34
CA ASN A 278 -3.14 -21.33 8.50
C ASN A 278 -2.27 -21.92 7.38
N GLY A 279 -0.96 -22.02 7.62
CA GLY A 279 0.03 -22.28 6.59
C GLY A 279 -0.16 -23.59 5.85
N ALA A 280 -0.61 -24.66 6.53
CA ALA A 280 -0.86 -25.95 5.89
C ALA A 280 -2.03 -25.89 4.91
N MET A 281 -3.12 -25.19 5.28
CA MET A 281 -4.27 -24.99 4.41
C MET A 281 -3.91 -24.09 3.21
N VAL A 282 -3.21 -22.99 3.47
CA VAL A 282 -2.81 -22.03 2.44
C VAL A 282 -1.82 -22.68 1.46
N LEU A 283 -0.91 -23.52 1.95
CA LEU A 283 0.05 -24.28 1.13
C LEU A 283 -0.68 -25.19 0.12
N THR A 284 -1.77 -25.87 0.52
CA THR A 284 -2.57 -26.69 -0.40
C THR A 284 -3.30 -25.84 -1.41
N ARG A 285 -3.87 -24.72 -1.01
CA ARG A 285 -4.57 -23.77 -1.90
C ARG A 285 -3.65 -23.15 -2.94
N MET A 286 -2.40 -22.91 -2.60
CA MET A 286 -1.40 -22.30 -3.46
C MET A 286 -1.27 -22.93 -4.86
N PHE A 287 -1.55 -24.22 -5.00
CA PHE A 287 -1.43 -24.95 -6.25
C PHE A 287 -2.79 -25.29 -6.89
N PHE A 288 -3.84 -25.45 -6.09
CA PHE A 288 -5.08 -26.07 -6.56
C PHE A 288 -6.26 -25.12 -6.68
N PHE A 289 -6.27 -24.06 -5.88
CA PHE A 289 -7.44 -23.20 -5.81
C PHE A 289 -7.04 -21.73 -6.01
N PRO A 290 -7.40 -21.12 -7.13
CA PRO A 290 -7.44 -19.67 -7.21
C PRO A 290 -8.46 -19.22 -6.16
N THR A 291 -8.03 -18.44 -5.20
CA THR A 291 -8.78 -18.09 -4.00
C THR A 291 -9.95 -17.16 -4.29
N ARG A 292 -10.95 -17.22 -3.43
CA ARG A 292 -12.06 -16.28 -3.40
C ARG A 292 -11.67 -15.01 -2.64
N PRO A 293 -12.24 -13.86 -2.97
CA PRO A 293 -11.89 -12.55 -2.38
C PRO A 293 -12.16 -12.38 -0.89
N GLU A 294 -12.75 -13.37 -0.23
CA GLU A 294 -13.23 -13.28 1.16
C GLU A 294 -12.18 -13.65 2.22
N SER A 295 -10.96 -14.04 1.87
CA SER A 295 -9.93 -14.43 2.85
C SER A 295 -8.69 -13.55 2.76
N ASP A 296 -8.52 -12.66 3.73
CA ASP A 296 -7.49 -11.62 3.76
C ASP A 296 -6.03 -12.12 3.69
N ASP A 297 -5.69 -13.28 4.24
CA ASP A 297 -4.29 -13.73 4.39
C ASP A 297 -3.96 -15.04 3.65
N GLY A 298 -4.85 -15.55 2.80
CA GLY A 298 -4.72 -16.87 2.17
C GLY A 298 -4.30 -16.90 0.69
N GLU A 299 -3.95 -15.75 0.10
CA GLU A 299 -3.85 -15.63 -1.35
C GLU A 299 -2.43 -15.73 -1.87
N PHE A 300 -1.95 -16.96 -2.02
CA PHE A 300 -0.60 -17.23 -2.54
C PHE A 300 -0.61 -18.09 -3.80
N TYR A 301 -1.71 -18.13 -4.56
CA TYR A 301 -1.80 -18.99 -5.75
C TYR A 301 -0.67 -18.70 -6.74
N VAL A 302 0.01 -19.76 -7.18
CA VAL A 302 1.15 -19.71 -8.13
C VAL A 302 0.91 -20.54 -9.38
N GLY A 303 -0.17 -21.37 -9.42
CA GLY A 303 -0.51 -22.21 -10.55
C GLY A 303 -0.39 -23.70 -10.28
N PHE A 304 -1.30 -24.48 -10.89
CA PHE A 304 -1.38 -25.93 -10.74
C PHE A 304 -0.16 -26.65 -11.30
N PHE A 305 0.31 -26.25 -12.48
CA PHE A 305 1.41 -26.91 -13.18
C PHE A 305 2.79 -26.55 -12.62
N VAL A 306 2.87 -25.59 -11.70
CA VAL A 306 4.11 -25.29 -10.97
C VAL A 306 4.59 -26.51 -10.19
N LEU A 307 3.68 -27.24 -9.53
CA LEU A 307 4.04 -28.39 -8.70
C LEU A 307 4.71 -29.51 -9.50
N PRO A 308 4.10 -30.12 -10.56
CA PRO A 308 4.75 -31.16 -11.33
C PRO A 308 6.03 -30.67 -12.05
N ALA A 309 6.06 -29.42 -12.53
CA ALA A 309 7.24 -28.86 -13.14
C ALA A 309 8.39 -28.67 -12.13
N ALA A 310 8.09 -28.26 -10.89
CA ALA A 310 9.06 -28.12 -9.83
C ALA A 310 9.61 -29.46 -9.36
N LEU A 311 8.76 -30.47 -9.19
CA LEU A 311 9.18 -31.86 -8.85
C LEU A 311 10.14 -32.39 -9.92
N PHE A 312 9.84 -32.19 -11.20
CA PHE A 312 10.75 -32.58 -12.28
C PHE A 312 12.07 -31.80 -12.22
N GLY A 313 12.02 -30.50 -11.90
CA GLY A 313 13.20 -29.66 -11.70
C GLY A 313 14.05 -30.05 -10.49
N PHE A 314 13.42 -30.62 -9.46
CA PHE A 314 14.08 -31.11 -8.26
C PHE A 314 14.92 -32.40 -8.49
N ALA A 315 14.59 -33.20 -9.47
CA ALA A 315 15.26 -34.47 -9.78
C ALA A 315 16.79 -34.36 -9.97
N ARG A 316 17.37 -33.20 -10.04
CA ARG A 316 18.83 -33.01 -10.12
C ARG A 316 19.42 -32.58 -8.78
N ARG A 317 20.54 -33.21 -8.38
CA ARG A 317 21.30 -32.87 -7.14
C ARG A 317 21.62 -31.36 -6.98
N ARG A 318 21.76 -30.64 -8.08
CA ARG A 318 21.97 -29.16 -8.06
C ARG A 318 20.76 -28.35 -7.59
N SER A 319 19.60 -28.97 -7.44
CA SER A 319 18.36 -28.36 -6.95
C SER A 319 18.15 -28.51 -5.44
N LEU A 320 18.98 -29.30 -4.74
CA LEU A 320 18.82 -29.59 -3.31
C LEU A 320 18.72 -28.31 -2.46
N GLY A 321 19.54 -27.28 -2.73
CA GLY A 321 19.47 -26.03 -1.99
C GLY A 321 18.14 -25.31 -2.13
N LEU A 322 17.55 -25.26 -3.35
CA LEU A 322 16.22 -24.70 -3.55
C LEU A 322 15.13 -25.55 -2.90
N GLY A 323 15.25 -26.88 -2.96
CA GLY A 323 14.30 -27.78 -2.29
C GLY A 323 14.34 -27.62 -0.76
N LEU A 324 15.54 -27.45 -0.19
CA LEU A 324 15.68 -27.19 1.24
C LEU A 324 15.10 -25.81 1.61
N ALA A 325 15.36 -24.78 0.80
CA ALA A 325 14.76 -23.45 1.02
C ALA A 325 13.22 -23.51 0.93
N ALA A 326 12.66 -24.28 0.00
CA ALA A 326 11.22 -24.51 -0.08
C ALA A 326 10.68 -25.19 1.19
N LEU A 327 11.31 -26.27 1.64
CA LEU A 327 10.91 -26.97 2.86
C LEU A 327 10.97 -26.10 4.11
N LEU A 328 12.05 -25.33 4.28
CA LEU A 328 12.20 -24.41 5.41
C LEU A 328 11.16 -23.29 5.35
N SER A 329 10.86 -22.76 4.18
CA SER A 329 9.83 -21.72 4.01
C SER A 329 8.43 -22.27 4.30
N ALA A 330 8.12 -23.49 3.85
CA ALA A 330 6.87 -24.16 4.17
C ALA A 330 6.74 -24.46 5.68
N TRP A 331 7.84 -24.86 6.33
CA TRP A 331 7.85 -25.07 7.78
C TRP A 331 7.64 -23.76 8.55
N LEU A 332 8.31 -22.66 8.15
CA LEU A 332 8.09 -21.35 8.73
C LEU A 332 6.64 -20.88 8.55
N SER A 333 6.02 -21.15 7.39
CA SER A 333 4.63 -20.77 7.11
C SER A 333 3.60 -21.53 7.94
N ALA A 334 3.93 -22.71 8.44
CA ALA A 334 3.06 -23.45 9.35
C ALA A 334 2.92 -22.80 10.73
N GLY A 335 3.72 -21.79 11.04
CA GLY A 335 3.56 -21.01 12.26
C GLY A 335 3.68 -21.84 13.53
N TYR A 336 2.63 -21.82 14.36
CA TYR A 336 2.53 -22.59 15.61
C TYR A 336 1.78 -23.91 15.43
N GLU A 337 1.29 -24.25 14.24
CA GLU A 337 0.56 -25.51 13.98
C GLU A 337 1.45 -26.76 14.08
N ILE A 338 2.75 -26.60 13.86
CA ILE A 338 3.73 -27.72 13.88
C ILE A 338 4.73 -27.53 15.02
N SER A 339 4.90 -28.55 15.84
CA SER A 339 5.92 -28.58 16.89
C SER A 339 7.10 -29.46 16.47
N PRO A 340 8.37 -29.01 16.62
CA PRO A 340 8.77 -27.69 17.07
C PRO A 340 8.49 -26.57 16.04
N SER A 341 8.05 -25.38 16.50
CA SER A 341 7.77 -24.25 15.62
C SER A 341 9.05 -23.52 15.24
N LEU A 342 9.43 -23.59 13.96
CA LEU A 342 10.55 -22.80 13.44
C LEU A 342 10.22 -21.30 13.40
N PHE A 343 8.96 -20.94 13.22
CA PHE A 343 8.49 -19.56 13.27
C PHE A 343 8.66 -18.96 14.67
N ALA A 344 8.29 -19.70 15.73
CA ALA A 344 8.50 -19.26 17.11
C ALA A 344 9.98 -18.98 17.37
N ALA A 345 10.85 -19.92 16.99
CA ALA A 345 12.31 -19.76 17.16
C ALA A 345 12.86 -18.54 16.37
N LEU A 346 12.33 -18.29 15.16
CA LEU A 346 12.75 -17.14 14.36
C LEU A 346 12.33 -15.81 15.01
N ARG A 347 11.16 -15.76 15.66
CA ARG A 347 10.66 -14.56 16.34
C ARG A 347 11.47 -14.13 17.56
N GLU A 348 12.32 -14.99 18.12
CA GLU A 348 13.27 -14.60 19.15
C GLU A 348 14.37 -13.64 18.63
N LEU A 349 14.56 -13.58 17.31
CA LEU A 349 15.54 -12.68 16.71
C LEU A 349 14.96 -11.25 16.55
N PRO A 350 15.72 -10.19 16.90
CA PRO A 350 15.20 -8.81 16.97
C PRO A 350 14.49 -8.33 15.70
N LEU A 351 14.95 -8.74 14.52
CA LEU A 351 14.38 -8.34 13.24
C LEU A 351 13.01 -9.01 12.95
N TYR A 352 12.72 -10.12 13.61
CA TYR A 352 11.56 -10.98 13.32
C TYR A 352 10.51 -10.99 14.44
N THR A 353 10.78 -10.38 15.59
CA THR A 353 9.86 -10.32 16.74
C THR A 353 8.50 -9.73 16.39
N SER A 354 8.46 -8.75 15.49
CA SER A 354 7.25 -8.05 15.07
C SER A 354 6.47 -8.74 13.93
N LEU A 355 6.94 -9.88 13.41
CA LEU A 355 6.22 -10.62 12.37
C LEU A 355 5.02 -11.33 12.97
N ARG A 356 3.82 -11.03 12.43
CA ARG A 356 2.55 -11.55 12.94
C ARG A 356 2.07 -12.79 12.18
N TYR A 357 2.18 -12.80 10.85
CA TYR A 357 1.55 -13.76 9.94
C TYR A 357 2.57 -14.73 9.34
N PRO A 358 2.61 -15.98 9.81
CA PRO A 358 3.56 -16.98 9.31
C PRO A 358 3.30 -17.38 7.85
N GLU A 359 2.06 -17.31 7.36
CA GLU A 359 1.69 -17.63 5.98
C GLU A 359 2.50 -16.83 4.95
N ARG A 360 2.95 -15.64 5.31
CA ARG A 360 3.73 -14.76 4.43
C ARG A 360 5.08 -15.35 4.02
N PHE A 361 5.60 -16.35 4.74
CA PHE A 361 6.77 -17.12 4.31
C PHE A 361 6.51 -17.96 3.04
N LEU A 362 5.24 -18.18 2.65
CA LEU A 362 4.88 -18.80 1.38
C LEU A 362 5.32 -17.99 0.15
N ILE A 363 5.63 -16.71 0.30
CA ILE A 363 6.26 -15.92 -0.77
C ILE A 363 7.64 -16.49 -1.10
N LEU A 364 8.43 -16.84 -0.09
CA LEU A 364 9.74 -17.46 -0.27
C LEU A 364 9.61 -18.88 -0.86
N PHE A 365 8.63 -19.64 -0.38
CA PHE A 365 8.29 -20.94 -0.93
C PHE A 365 7.89 -20.82 -2.41
N GLY A 366 7.05 -19.84 -2.77
CA GLY A 366 6.64 -19.54 -4.15
C GLY A 366 7.83 -19.25 -5.07
N LEU A 367 8.79 -18.43 -4.62
CA LEU A 367 10.01 -18.17 -5.38
C LEU A 367 10.86 -19.44 -5.58
N ALA A 368 10.97 -20.29 -4.56
CA ALA A 368 11.65 -21.58 -4.67
C ALA A 368 10.98 -22.48 -5.69
N MET A 369 9.66 -22.68 -5.57
CA MET A 369 8.89 -23.60 -6.41
C MET A 369 8.84 -23.13 -7.88
N THR A 370 8.60 -21.85 -8.14
CA THR A 370 8.61 -21.31 -9.49
C THR A 370 10.01 -21.35 -10.13
N THR A 371 11.07 -21.18 -9.33
CA THR A 371 12.46 -21.36 -9.82
C THR A 371 12.77 -22.83 -10.12
N LEU A 372 12.29 -23.76 -9.31
CA LEU A 372 12.37 -25.21 -9.60
C LEU A 372 11.57 -25.56 -10.85
N ALA A 373 10.37 -24.99 -11.02
CA ALA A 373 9.55 -25.16 -12.23
C ALA A 373 10.27 -24.65 -13.47
N ALA A 374 10.91 -23.46 -13.42
CA ALA A 374 11.76 -22.96 -14.51
C ALA A 374 12.86 -23.94 -14.91
N ARG A 375 13.44 -24.62 -13.92
CA ARG A 375 14.47 -25.65 -14.19
C ARG A 375 13.87 -26.92 -14.77
N GLY A 376 12.69 -27.35 -14.31
CA GLY A 376 11.96 -28.49 -14.85
C GLY A 376 11.62 -28.28 -16.33
N ILE A 377 11.07 -27.11 -16.66
CA ILE A 377 10.81 -26.69 -18.05
C ILE A 377 12.11 -26.72 -18.87
N SER A 378 13.21 -26.24 -18.29
CA SER A 378 14.51 -26.21 -18.97
C SER A 378 15.06 -27.61 -19.23
N LEU A 379 14.86 -28.54 -18.29
CA LEU A 379 15.23 -29.93 -18.48
C LEU A 379 14.43 -30.59 -19.60
N LEU A 380 13.13 -30.34 -19.63
CA LEU A 380 12.25 -30.81 -20.68
C LEU A 380 12.66 -30.21 -22.03
N GLU A 381 12.97 -28.91 -22.09
CA GLU A 381 13.47 -28.23 -23.29
C GLU A 381 14.76 -28.90 -23.82
N THR A 382 15.71 -29.16 -22.92
CA THR A 382 16.99 -29.78 -23.32
C THR A 382 16.79 -31.23 -23.78
N TRP A 383 15.92 -31.98 -23.10
CA TRP A 383 15.58 -33.34 -23.50
C TRP A 383 14.90 -33.40 -24.87
N VAL A 384 13.94 -32.51 -25.12
CA VAL A 384 13.28 -32.37 -26.42
C VAL A 384 14.28 -32.04 -27.55
N ARG A 385 15.22 -31.14 -27.31
CA ARG A 385 16.26 -30.80 -28.29
C ARG A 385 17.18 -31.97 -28.60
N ALA A 386 17.65 -32.67 -27.58
CA ALA A 386 18.49 -33.84 -27.73
C ALA A 386 17.80 -34.96 -28.50
N SER A 387 16.49 -35.14 -28.26
CA SER A 387 15.67 -36.17 -28.92
C SER A 387 15.42 -35.85 -30.40
N ARG A 388 15.50 -34.56 -30.82
CA ARG A 388 15.31 -34.18 -32.26
C ARG A 388 16.41 -34.66 -33.18
N THR A 389 17.63 -34.84 -32.69
CA THR A 389 18.79 -35.24 -33.51
C THR A 389 18.90 -36.73 -33.74
N LYS A 390 18.31 -37.58 -32.89
CA LYS A 390 18.47 -39.06 -32.91
C LYS A 390 17.16 -39.85 -32.85
N ALA A 391 16.00 -39.25 -32.93
CA ALA A 391 14.73 -39.94 -32.67
C ALA A 391 13.97 -40.34 -33.92
N SER A 392 13.31 -41.50 -33.89
CA SER A 392 12.34 -41.97 -34.88
C SER A 392 11.19 -40.96 -35.04
N PRO A 393 10.51 -40.88 -36.20
CA PRO A 393 9.36 -40.01 -36.39
C PRO A 393 8.28 -40.07 -35.29
N ARG A 394 7.99 -41.28 -34.81
CA ARG A 394 7.02 -41.56 -33.74
C ARG A 394 7.41 -40.88 -32.43
N ARG A 395 8.68 -40.93 -32.03
CA ARG A 395 9.21 -40.31 -30.80
C ARG A 395 9.20 -38.76 -30.92
N ARG A 396 9.39 -38.20 -32.11
CA ARG A 396 9.29 -36.74 -32.35
C ARG A 396 7.87 -36.22 -32.11
N TRP A 397 6.85 -37.03 -32.39
CA TRP A 397 5.45 -36.69 -32.13
C TRP A 397 5.13 -36.66 -30.63
N TRP A 398 5.57 -37.65 -29.86
CA TRP A 398 5.40 -37.68 -28.41
C TRP A 398 6.07 -36.49 -27.74
N VAL A 399 7.26 -36.14 -28.17
CA VAL A 399 8.00 -34.98 -27.69
C VAL A 399 7.27 -33.68 -28.00
N ALA A 400 6.72 -33.55 -29.19
CA ALA A 400 5.96 -32.38 -29.58
C ALA A 400 4.62 -32.27 -28.81
N GLY A 401 3.95 -33.41 -28.57
CA GLY A 401 2.75 -33.49 -27.75
C GLY A 401 3.01 -33.07 -26.30
N ALA A 402 4.10 -33.59 -25.69
CA ALA A 402 4.51 -33.18 -24.33
C ALA A 402 4.79 -31.66 -24.25
N TRP A 403 5.40 -31.08 -25.29
CA TRP A 403 5.60 -29.64 -25.36
C TRP A 403 4.31 -28.85 -25.49
N ALA A 404 3.36 -29.35 -26.27
CA ALA A 404 2.04 -28.75 -26.41
C ALA A 404 1.33 -28.69 -25.05
N VAL A 405 1.34 -29.82 -24.37
CA VAL A 405 0.75 -29.93 -23.02
C VAL A 405 1.39 -28.96 -22.04
N VAL A 406 2.73 -28.89 -21.99
CA VAL A 406 3.42 -27.96 -21.07
C VAL A 406 3.18 -26.51 -21.41
N SER A 407 3.18 -26.15 -22.72
CA SER A 407 2.90 -24.77 -23.12
C SER A 407 1.46 -24.37 -22.84
N LEU A 408 0.51 -25.28 -23.10
CA LEU A 408 -0.91 -25.08 -22.78
C LEU A 408 -1.10 -24.96 -21.27
N ALA A 409 -0.47 -25.84 -20.51
CA ALA A 409 -0.54 -25.85 -19.06
C ALA A 409 -0.05 -24.54 -18.44
N LEU A 410 1.04 -23.97 -18.97
CA LEU A 410 1.56 -22.69 -18.49
C LEU A 410 0.66 -21.52 -18.86
N VAL A 411 0.00 -21.56 -20.04
CA VAL A 411 -1.00 -20.57 -20.42
C VAL A 411 -2.22 -20.69 -19.49
N VAL A 412 -2.61 -21.91 -19.14
CA VAL A 412 -3.70 -22.20 -18.20
C VAL A 412 -3.36 -21.71 -16.78
N ASP A 413 -2.08 -21.72 -16.36
CA ASP A 413 -1.68 -21.15 -15.07
C ASP A 413 -1.60 -19.60 -15.09
N VAL A 414 -1.07 -19.01 -16.15
CA VAL A 414 -0.91 -17.55 -16.24
C VAL A 414 -2.25 -16.83 -16.42
N GLY A 415 -3.20 -17.45 -17.13
CA GLY A 415 -4.55 -16.89 -17.31
C GLY A 415 -5.27 -16.62 -15.98
N PRO A 416 -5.42 -17.61 -15.09
CA PRO A 416 -5.97 -17.44 -13.75
C PRO A 416 -5.23 -16.41 -12.90
N LEU A 417 -3.89 -16.34 -12.98
CA LEU A 417 -3.12 -15.33 -12.26
C LEU A 417 -3.52 -13.91 -12.71
N VAL A 418 -3.56 -13.66 -14.02
CA VAL A 418 -4.05 -12.36 -14.54
C VAL A 418 -5.52 -12.12 -14.17
N ALA A 419 -6.36 -13.15 -14.27
CA ALA A 419 -7.77 -13.05 -13.90
C ALA A 419 -7.97 -12.69 -12.41
N GLN A 420 -7.14 -13.21 -11.50
CA GLN A 420 -7.15 -12.81 -10.09
C GLN A 420 -6.84 -11.32 -9.91
N HIS A 421 -5.81 -10.81 -10.58
CA HIS A 421 -5.51 -9.37 -10.53
C HIS A 421 -6.71 -8.52 -11.00
N LEU A 422 -7.36 -8.94 -12.08
CA LEU A 422 -8.54 -8.25 -12.60
C LEU A 422 -9.73 -8.32 -11.64
N LEU A 423 -9.96 -9.47 -11.02
CA LEU A 423 -11.06 -9.71 -10.10
C LEU A 423 -10.90 -8.89 -8.83
N HIS A 424 -9.76 -9.02 -8.15
CA HIS A 424 -9.50 -8.30 -6.90
C HIS A 424 -9.51 -6.79 -7.10
N ALA A 425 -8.90 -6.29 -8.16
CA ALA A 425 -8.90 -4.86 -8.44
C ALA A 425 -10.31 -4.29 -8.68
N ARG A 426 -11.26 -5.09 -9.21
CA ARG A 426 -12.67 -4.67 -9.41
C ARG A 426 -13.50 -4.71 -8.14
N GLN A 427 -13.13 -5.52 -7.15
CA GLN A 427 -13.89 -5.73 -5.92
C GLN A 427 -13.48 -4.80 -4.78
N ARG A 428 -12.45 -3.96 -4.98
CA ARG A 428 -12.06 -3.00 -3.97
C ARG A 428 -13.10 -1.89 -3.85
N PRO A 429 -13.50 -1.49 -2.63
CA PRO A 429 -14.32 -0.33 -2.44
C PRO A 429 -13.55 0.93 -2.88
N LEU A 430 -14.22 1.85 -3.56
CA LEU A 430 -13.61 3.04 -4.12
C LEU A 430 -14.31 4.29 -3.61
N ILE A 431 -13.52 5.31 -3.25
CA ILE A 431 -13.99 6.64 -2.90
C ILE A 431 -13.34 7.68 -3.81
N PRO A 432 -14.02 8.81 -4.08
CA PRO A 432 -13.43 9.90 -4.84
C PRO A 432 -12.24 10.51 -4.09
N PRO A 433 -11.25 11.07 -4.82
CA PRO A 433 -10.22 11.87 -4.18
C PRO A 433 -10.85 13.12 -3.55
N PRO A 434 -10.25 13.65 -2.46
CA PRO A 434 -10.76 14.85 -1.82
C PRO A 434 -10.67 16.06 -2.75
N ALA A 435 -11.60 17.00 -2.58
CA ALA A 435 -11.35 18.35 -3.04
C ALA A 435 -10.30 19.00 -2.15
N SER A 436 -9.40 19.75 -2.73
CA SER A 436 -8.57 20.65 -1.95
C SER A 436 -9.45 21.73 -1.31
N ALA A 437 -9.51 21.78 0.00
CA ALA A 437 -10.03 22.95 0.68
C ALA A 437 -9.17 24.16 0.27
N GLY A 438 -9.79 25.28 -0.01
CA GLY A 438 -9.08 26.50 -0.41
C GLY A 438 -7.96 26.86 0.57
N ALA A 439 -6.88 27.43 0.08
CA ALA A 439 -5.81 27.95 0.90
C ALA A 439 -6.36 28.90 1.98
N GLY A 440 -5.95 28.72 3.24
CA GLY A 440 -6.28 29.64 4.34
C GLY A 440 -7.26 29.11 5.39
N ARG A 441 -7.65 27.84 5.36
CA ARG A 441 -8.40 27.27 6.49
C ARG A 441 -7.46 26.92 7.65
N PRO A 442 -7.84 27.25 8.91
CA PRO A 442 -7.08 26.84 10.07
C PRO A 442 -7.09 25.30 10.21
N PHE A 443 -6.04 24.76 10.74
CA PHE A 443 -5.96 23.33 11.06
C PHE A 443 -6.82 23.02 12.28
N HIS A 444 -7.53 21.89 12.25
CA HIS A 444 -8.31 21.40 13.39
C HIS A 444 -8.19 19.90 13.55
N GLN A 445 -7.99 19.44 14.79
CA GLN A 445 -8.15 18.04 15.17
C GLN A 445 -9.65 17.69 15.27
N ALA A 446 -10.02 16.54 14.77
CA ALA A 446 -11.37 16.02 14.82
C ALA A 446 -11.41 14.58 15.39
N ARG A 447 -12.49 14.21 16.06
CA ARG A 447 -12.78 12.80 16.35
C ARG A 447 -13.31 12.11 15.10
N GLY A 448 -12.63 12.26 13.99
CA GLY A 448 -13.02 11.69 12.71
C GLY A 448 -13.01 10.18 12.70
N THR A 449 -13.58 9.60 11.66
CA THR A 449 -13.45 8.18 11.38
C THR A 449 -12.04 7.88 10.89
N ARG A 450 -11.55 6.67 11.15
CA ARG A 450 -10.30 6.15 10.57
C ARG A 450 -10.42 5.77 9.07
N TRP A 451 -11.53 6.15 8.45
CA TRP A 451 -11.86 5.91 7.06
C TRP A 451 -11.63 7.18 6.26
N ALA A 452 -11.27 7.05 5.01
CA ALA A 452 -11.03 8.17 4.11
C ALA A 452 -9.96 9.17 4.62
N LEU A 453 -8.97 8.71 5.35
CA LEU A 453 -7.92 9.56 5.96
C LEU A 453 -7.20 10.44 4.96
N ALA A 454 -6.91 9.95 3.74
CA ALA A 454 -6.29 10.73 2.67
C ALA A 454 -7.17 11.91 2.16
N GLN A 455 -8.37 12.07 2.72
CA GLN A 455 -9.24 13.21 2.45
C GLN A 455 -9.11 14.32 3.51
N TYR A 456 -8.48 14.04 4.65
CA TYR A 456 -8.37 15.03 5.74
C TYR A 456 -7.31 16.09 5.49
N GLU A 457 -6.16 15.75 4.91
CA GLU A 457 -5.04 16.66 4.71
C GLU A 457 -5.41 17.85 3.81
N PRO A 458 -6.08 17.65 2.65
CA PRO A 458 -6.49 18.78 1.81
C PRO A 458 -7.48 19.71 2.49
N MET A 459 -8.22 19.23 3.49
CA MET A 459 -9.20 20.00 4.27
C MET A 459 -8.60 20.67 5.51
N ALA A 460 -7.29 20.56 5.75
CA ALA A 460 -6.62 20.99 6.97
C ALA A 460 -7.22 20.36 8.24
N ARG A 461 -7.64 19.08 8.17
CA ARG A 461 -8.24 18.31 9.28
C ARG A 461 -7.28 17.24 9.77
N GLY A 462 -7.18 17.10 11.09
CA GLY A 462 -6.53 15.98 11.74
C GLY A 462 -7.53 14.96 12.27
N SER A 463 -7.15 13.69 12.37
CA SER A 463 -7.93 12.62 12.97
C SER A 463 -7.30 12.17 14.27
N LEU A 464 -8.08 12.20 15.37
CA LEU A 464 -7.71 11.56 16.63
C LEU A 464 -7.97 10.05 16.65
N SER A 465 -8.69 9.53 15.64
CA SER A 465 -8.88 8.09 15.49
C SER A 465 -7.61 7.46 14.98
N CYS A 466 -6.96 6.66 15.82
CA CYS A 466 -5.73 5.97 15.49
C CYS A 466 -5.97 4.50 15.18
N TRP A 467 -5.48 4.04 14.06
CA TRP A 467 -5.30 2.63 13.77
C TRP A 467 -3.91 2.46 13.15
N GLU A 468 -2.96 2.17 13.97
CA GLU A 468 -1.60 2.00 13.50
C GLU A 468 -1.12 0.59 13.82
N ALA A 469 -0.45 -0.02 12.84
CA ALA A 469 0.22 -1.30 13.06
C ALA A 469 1.44 -1.16 13.99
N TYR A 470 1.90 0.06 14.20
CA TYR A 470 2.94 0.44 15.14
C TYR A 470 2.36 1.40 16.16
N PRO A 471 2.67 1.24 17.44
CA PRO A 471 2.13 2.13 18.47
C PRO A 471 2.59 3.57 18.20
N VAL A 472 1.62 4.48 18.18
CA VAL A 472 1.84 5.92 18.20
C VAL A 472 1.57 6.35 19.62
N PRO A 473 2.47 7.06 20.30
CA PRO A 473 2.20 7.60 21.63
C PRO A 473 1.11 8.66 21.55
N GLU A 474 -0.13 8.28 21.90
CA GLU A 474 -1.27 9.19 21.93
C GLU A 474 -1.42 9.83 23.31
N SER A 475 -1.55 11.14 23.35
CA SER A 475 -1.89 11.84 24.58
C SER A 475 -3.38 11.67 24.88
N PRO A 476 -3.75 11.31 26.14
CA PRO A 476 -5.14 11.31 26.58
C PRO A 476 -5.75 12.72 26.66
N LEU A 477 -4.92 13.75 26.57
CA LEU A 477 -5.35 15.16 26.62
C LEU A 477 -5.74 15.73 25.26
N LEU A 478 -5.53 14.99 24.16
CA LEU A 478 -5.96 15.39 22.82
C LEU A 478 -7.48 15.59 22.74
N ARG A 479 -7.89 16.66 22.11
CA ARG A 479 -9.30 17.05 21.98
C ARG A 479 -9.68 17.26 20.53
N GLY A 480 -10.86 16.81 20.13
CA GLY A 480 -11.43 16.99 18.80
C GLY A 480 -12.59 17.99 18.76
N ASP A 481 -12.67 18.87 19.73
CA ASP A 481 -13.77 19.81 19.95
C ASP A 481 -13.28 21.24 20.29
N LEU A 482 -11.97 21.51 20.09
CA LEU A 482 -11.40 22.83 20.30
C LEU A 482 -11.74 23.75 19.14
N VAL A 483 -11.98 25.02 19.45
CA VAL A 483 -12.09 26.10 18.45
C VAL A 483 -10.70 26.53 18.00
N GLU A 484 -9.78 26.60 18.96
CA GLU A 484 -8.35 26.93 18.73
C GLU A 484 -7.50 25.72 19.16
N GLU A 485 -6.57 25.31 18.33
CA GLU A 485 -5.71 24.14 18.56
C GLU A 485 -4.55 24.46 19.51
N GLU A 486 -4.28 25.74 19.73
CA GLU A 486 -3.28 26.25 20.66
C GLU A 486 -3.97 27.01 21.80
N THR A 487 -3.54 26.74 23.03
CA THR A 487 -4.18 27.32 24.22
C THR A 487 -3.17 27.71 25.28
N VAL A 488 -3.49 28.74 26.08
CA VAL A 488 -2.71 29.14 27.26
C VAL A 488 -3.33 28.51 28.51
N SER A 489 -2.50 27.91 29.36
CA SER A 489 -2.94 27.34 30.65
C SER A 489 -2.14 27.91 31.82
N PRO A 490 -2.80 28.53 32.83
CA PRO A 490 -4.23 28.79 32.92
C PRO A 490 -4.71 29.90 31.95
N PRO A 491 -5.95 29.89 31.45
CA PRO A 491 -6.45 30.85 30.45
C PRO A 491 -6.35 32.31 30.92
N ALA A 492 -6.42 32.56 32.21
CA ALA A 492 -6.29 33.92 32.77
C ALA A 492 -4.85 34.48 32.71
N ALA A 493 -3.85 33.65 32.39
CA ALA A 493 -2.45 34.08 32.36
C ALA A 493 -2.11 34.90 31.12
N GLY A 494 -2.89 34.83 30.03
CA GLY A 494 -2.61 35.60 28.84
C GLY A 494 -3.40 35.16 27.61
N THR A 495 -2.97 35.66 26.46
CA THR A 495 -3.57 35.39 25.15
C THR A 495 -2.49 34.93 24.17
N LEU A 496 -2.92 34.21 23.12
CA LEU A 496 -2.06 33.84 21.99
C LEU A 496 -2.80 34.11 20.68
N THR A 497 -2.03 34.31 19.61
CA THR A 497 -2.52 34.44 18.25
C THR A 497 -1.61 33.65 17.33
N GLU A 498 -2.20 32.76 16.51
CA GLU A 498 -1.47 32.03 15.48
C GLU A 498 -1.08 32.98 14.34
N ARG A 499 0.23 33.09 14.04
CA ARG A 499 0.75 33.82 12.88
C ARG A 499 0.83 32.97 11.64
N SER A 500 1.29 31.74 11.80
CA SER A 500 1.39 30.79 10.72
C SER A 500 1.40 29.34 11.26
N TRP A 501 0.84 28.45 10.48
CA TRP A 501 0.80 27.04 10.75
C TRP A 501 1.19 26.23 9.52
N SER A 502 1.90 25.15 9.76
CA SER A 502 2.19 24.11 8.77
C SER A 502 2.55 22.80 9.50
N PRO A 503 2.53 21.64 8.85
CA PRO A 503 2.69 20.33 9.52
C PRO A 503 3.86 20.27 10.49
N GLY A 504 5.04 20.78 10.11
CA GLY A 504 6.26 20.74 10.93
C GLY A 504 6.64 22.08 11.55
N ALA A 505 5.78 23.12 11.50
CA ALA A 505 6.12 24.46 11.99
C ALA A 505 4.88 25.26 12.42
N ILE A 506 4.93 25.84 13.62
CA ILE A 506 3.87 26.64 14.22
C ILE A 506 4.49 27.93 14.75
N ASP A 507 3.99 29.09 14.36
CA ASP A 507 4.44 30.41 14.81
C ASP A 507 3.30 31.11 15.54
N LEU A 508 3.53 31.49 16.79
CA LEU A 508 2.56 32.11 17.69
C LEU A 508 3.09 33.42 18.26
N ASP A 509 2.22 34.41 18.39
CA ASP A 509 2.44 35.57 19.24
C ASP A 509 1.71 35.33 20.57
N VAL A 510 2.45 35.34 21.67
CA VAL A 510 1.98 34.97 23.00
C VAL A 510 2.21 36.14 23.95
N GLU A 511 1.17 36.63 24.61
CA GLU A 511 1.22 37.68 25.61
C GLU A 511 0.80 37.13 26.98
N LEU A 512 1.74 37.10 27.93
CA LEU A 512 1.52 36.50 29.26
C LEU A 512 1.69 37.52 30.38
N ALA A 513 0.66 37.68 31.22
CA ALA A 513 0.73 38.43 32.46
C ALA A 513 1.47 37.72 33.58
N ALA A 514 1.52 36.41 33.54
CA ALA A 514 2.19 35.51 34.49
C ALA A 514 2.83 34.32 33.74
N PRO A 515 3.81 33.62 34.31
CA PRO A 515 4.34 32.40 33.71
C PRO A 515 3.21 31.40 33.43
N ALA A 516 3.20 30.83 32.24
CA ALA A 516 2.14 29.93 31.81
C ALA A 516 2.65 28.86 30.82
N THR A 517 1.83 27.87 30.59
CA THR A 517 2.08 26.80 29.61
C THR A 517 1.25 27.06 28.35
N VAL A 518 1.89 27.10 27.21
CA VAL A 518 1.23 27.05 25.91
C VAL A 518 1.09 25.57 25.54
N ALA A 519 -0.14 25.10 25.37
CA ALA A 519 -0.45 23.75 24.96
C ALA A 519 -0.84 23.73 23.49
N ILE A 520 -0.27 22.83 22.72
CA ILE A 520 -0.56 22.56 21.30
C ILE A 520 -1.33 21.23 21.25
N ASN A 521 -2.49 21.20 20.63
CA ASN A 521 -3.33 20.01 20.54
C ASN A 521 -2.78 18.95 19.57
N GLN A 522 -1.54 18.57 19.78
CA GLN A 522 -0.83 17.54 19.05
C GLN A 522 0.01 16.69 20.02
N ASN A 523 0.33 15.47 19.60
CA ASN A 523 1.23 14.60 20.34
C ASN A 523 2.64 15.23 20.47
N TRP A 524 3.24 15.03 21.62
CA TRP A 524 4.63 15.38 21.83
C TRP A 524 5.57 14.36 21.19
N ASP A 525 6.67 14.85 20.65
CA ASP A 525 7.81 14.05 20.19
C ASP A 525 9.12 14.79 20.54
N PRO A 526 10.20 14.08 20.90
CA PRO A 526 11.48 14.72 21.25
C PRO A 526 12.14 15.47 20.09
N GLY A 527 11.57 15.42 18.89
CA GLY A 527 11.99 16.20 17.73
C GLY A 527 11.53 17.65 17.74
N TRP A 528 10.51 18.01 18.51
CA TRP A 528 10.04 19.39 18.60
C TRP A 528 11.03 20.32 19.28
N ARG A 529 11.18 21.53 18.75
CA ARG A 529 12.05 22.61 19.24
C ARG A 529 11.28 23.93 19.31
N ALA A 530 11.50 24.69 20.37
CA ALA A 530 10.95 26.03 20.53
C ALA A 530 12.05 27.09 20.40
N SER A 531 11.73 28.25 19.82
CA SER A 531 12.63 29.41 19.75
C SER A 531 12.81 30.07 21.10
N VAL A 532 11.82 29.97 21.99
CA VAL A 532 11.80 30.50 23.34
C VAL A 532 11.04 29.53 24.25
N GLY A 533 11.41 29.48 25.52
CA GLY A 533 10.82 28.53 26.47
C GLY A 533 11.38 27.13 26.36
N GLU A 534 10.77 26.18 27.08
CA GLU A 534 11.15 24.79 27.13
C GLU A 534 10.00 23.90 26.62
N VAL A 535 10.29 23.10 25.58
CA VAL A 535 9.31 22.12 25.08
C VAL A 535 9.23 20.95 26.05
N LYS A 536 8.03 20.60 26.48
CA LYS A 536 7.77 19.51 27.42
C LYS A 536 6.64 18.60 26.92
N SER A 537 6.56 17.43 27.52
CA SER A 537 5.46 16.51 27.37
C SER A 537 4.55 16.62 28.61
N ASP A 538 3.34 17.06 28.42
CA ASP A 538 2.31 16.93 29.45
C ASP A 538 1.42 15.73 29.12
N HIS A 539 1.68 14.59 29.78
CA HIS A 539 1.00 13.32 29.47
C HIS A 539 0.96 12.98 27.96
N GLY A 540 2.05 13.27 27.23
CA GLY A 540 2.14 13.06 25.79
C GLY A 540 1.62 14.21 24.93
N LEU A 541 1.03 15.27 25.49
CA LEU A 541 0.65 16.47 24.78
C LEU A 541 1.86 17.40 24.58
N LEU A 542 1.94 18.04 23.42
CA LEU A 542 2.98 19.02 23.13
C LEU A 542 2.73 20.32 23.91
N THR A 543 3.66 20.71 24.77
CA THR A 543 3.56 21.93 25.58
C THR A 543 4.87 22.73 25.60
N VAL A 544 4.74 24.05 25.84
CA VAL A 544 5.88 24.97 25.98
C VAL A 544 5.66 25.82 27.23
N GLU A 545 6.59 25.77 28.16
CA GLU A 545 6.60 26.67 29.33
C GLU A 545 7.23 28.00 28.99
N LEU A 546 6.51 29.09 29.23
CA LEU A 546 6.95 30.45 28.96
C LEU A 546 6.87 31.33 30.22
N PRO A 547 7.86 32.23 30.45
CA PRO A 547 7.76 33.24 31.50
C PRO A 547 6.72 34.33 31.13
N ALA A 548 6.38 35.19 32.09
CA ALA A 548 5.60 36.39 31.81
C ALA A 548 6.26 37.30 30.78
N GLY A 549 5.46 37.93 29.91
CA GLY A 549 5.93 38.84 28.87
C GLY A 549 5.30 38.53 27.50
N ALA A 550 5.73 39.33 26.51
CA ALA A 550 5.39 39.11 25.10
C ALA A 550 6.45 38.27 24.41
N HIS A 551 6.03 37.20 23.74
CA HIS A 551 6.91 36.21 23.12
C HIS A 551 6.50 35.93 21.68
N ALA A 552 7.44 35.97 20.74
CA ALA A 552 7.32 35.38 19.42
C ALA A 552 7.79 33.91 19.46
N LEU A 553 6.87 33.00 19.75
CA LEU A 553 7.14 31.56 19.85
C LEU A 553 7.13 30.94 18.47
N SER A 554 8.22 30.29 18.09
CA SER A 554 8.31 29.46 16.89
C SER A 554 8.61 28.04 17.30
N LEU A 555 7.72 27.11 16.92
CA LEU A 555 7.89 25.66 17.08
C LEU A 555 8.32 25.05 15.75
N ARG A 556 9.30 24.17 15.79
CA ARG A 556 9.82 23.43 14.61
C ARG A 556 10.06 21.99 14.94
N PHE A 557 9.65 21.10 14.05
CA PHE A 557 9.94 19.66 14.17
C PHE A 557 11.24 19.30 13.47
N GLU A 558 12.29 19.11 14.24
CA GLU A 558 13.69 18.92 13.79
C GLU A 558 14.32 17.67 14.43
N PRO A 559 13.86 16.46 14.07
CA PRO A 559 14.35 15.22 14.65
C PRO A 559 15.80 14.95 14.19
N ARG A 560 16.71 14.77 15.14
CA ARG A 560 18.13 14.47 14.86
C ARG A 560 18.31 13.19 14.05
N SER A 561 17.42 12.23 14.20
CA SER A 561 17.39 10.97 13.43
C SER A 561 17.21 11.20 11.92
N ALA A 562 16.39 12.16 11.51
CA ALA A 562 16.22 12.52 10.09
C ALA A 562 17.50 13.11 9.50
N LEU A 563 18.10 14.09 10.19
CA LEU A 563 19.35 14.73 9.73
C LEU A 563 20.51 13.75 9.67
N GLY A 564 20.73 12.98 10.73
CA GLY A 564 21.80 11.96 10.78
C GLY A 564 21.61 10.88 9.71
N GLY A 565 20.38 10.41 9.54
CA GLY A 565 20.02 9.44 8.51
C GLY A 565 20.25 9.97 7.10
N ALA A 566 19.86 11.23 6.82
CA ALA A 566 20.07 11.87 5.53
C ALA A 566 21.57 12.02 5.20
N LEU A 567 22.39 12.48 6.15
CA LEU A 567 23.84 12.59 5.99
C LEU A 567 24.48 11.23 5.70
N ALA A 568 24.11 10.19 6.46
CA ALA A 568 24.62 8.84 6.24
C ALA A 568 24.22 8.31 4.84
N SER A 569 22.99 8.57 4.40
CA SER A 569 22.53 8.17 3.07
C SER A 569 23.26 8.92 1.96
N LEU A 570 23.56 10.21 2.12
CA LEU A 570 24.35 10.98 1.16
C LEU A 570 25.79 10.47 1.04
N VAL A 571 26.45 10.14 2.16
CA VAL A 571 27.79 9.53 2.16
C VAL A 571 27.76 8.17 1.45
N ALA A 572 26.77 7.33 1.73
CA ALA A 572 26.62 6.04 1.07
C ALA A 572 26.34 6.19 -0.44
N ALA A 573 25.52 7.16 -0.84
CA ALA A 573 25.27 7.47 -2.26
C ALA A 573 26.52 7.95 -2.98
N ALA A 574 27.32 8.82 -2.37
CA ALA A 574 28.61 9.23 -2.90
C ALA A 574 29.58 8.03 -3.07
N GLY A 575 29.61 7.13 -2.08
CA GLY A 575 30.35 5.88 -2.14
C GLY A 575 29.88 4.98 -3.29
N LEU A 576 28.57 4.88 -3.52
CA LEU A 576 27.99 4.12 -4.63
C LEU A 576 28.39 4.68 -5.99
N VAL A 577 28.31 6.01 -6.15
CA VAL A 577 28.74 6.71 -7.38
C VAL A 577 30.24 6.48 -7.63
N PHE A 578 31.07 6.63 -6.62
CA PHE A 578 32.50 6.36 -6.71
C PHE A 578 32.82 4.93 -7.16
N LEU A 579 32.16 3.94 -6.55
CA LEU A 579 32.27 2.53 -6.95
C LEU A 579 31.81 2.31 -8.38
N GLY A 580 30.73 2.94 -8.80
CA GLY A 580 30.18 2.89 -10.15
C GLY A 580 31.16 3.47 -11.19
N LEU A 581 31.74 4.62 -10.91
CA LEU A 581 32.76 5.26 -11.78
C LEU A 581 34.03 4.40 -11.89
N ARG A 582 34.49 3.85 -10.78
CA ARG A 582 35.66 2.95 -10.78
C ARG A 582 35.42 1.65 -11.53
N ALA A 583 34.20 1.14 -11.49
CA ALA A 583 33.78 -0.06 -12.19
C ALA A 583 33.69 0.11 -13.73
N ARG A 584 33.48 1.33 -14.24
CA ARG A 584 33.48 1.65 -15.68
C ARG A 584 34.84 1.46 -16.35
N ARG A 585 35.92 1.53 -15.60
CA ARG A 585 37.31 1.42 -16.12
C ARG A 585 37.78 -0.03 -16.39
N SER A 586 36.95 -1.06 -16.09
CA SER A 586 37.28 -2.47 -16.35
C SER A 586 36.41 -3.04 -17.48
N PRO A 587 36.99 -3.43 -18.62
CA PRO A 587 36.22 -3.91 -19.76
C PRO A 587 35.84 -5.39 -19.62
N THR A 588 34.66 -5.69 -19.09
CA THR A 588 34.01 -6.99 -19.23
C THR A 588 32.59 -6.80 -19.74
N VAL A 589 32.34 -7.25 -20.96
CA VAL A 589 31.19 -6.91 -21.84
C VAL A 589 29.81 -7.37 -21.30
N SER A 590 29.71 -8.34 -20.38
CA SER A 590 28.40 -8.83 -19.90
C SER A 590 27.78 -7.93 -18.81
N THR A 591 28.60 -7.13 -18.15
CA THR A 591 28.20 -6.28 -17.00
C THR A 591 27.80 -4.86 -17.38
N ALA A 592 28.13 -4.39 -18.61
CA ALA A 592 27.74 -3.05 -19.05
C ALA A 592 26.23 -2.92 -19.30
N ARG A 593 25.54 -3.98 -19.75
CA ARG A 593 24.08 -4.00 -19.95
C ARG A 593 23.29 -4.10 -18.63
N ASP A 594 23.82 -4.86 -17.66
CA ASP A 594 23.24 -4.90 -16.31
C ASP A 594 23.53 -3.60 -15.55
N GLY A 595 24.68 -2.96 -15.81
CA GLY A 595 25.05 -1.66 -15.29
C GLY A 595 24.19 -0.50 -15.84
N ALA A 596 23.70 -0.57 -17.07
CA ALA A 596 22.78 0.45 -17.63
C ALA A 596 21.38 0.32 -17.04
N ALA A 597 20.87 -0.91 -16.84
CA ALA A 597 19.61 -1.14 -16.11
C ALA A 597 19.73 -0.71 -14.65
N LEU A 598 20.88 -0.96 -14.02
CA LEU A 598 21.19 -0.53 -12.65
C LEU A 598 21.45 0.97 -12.55
N ALA A 599 22.06 1.61 -13.56
CA ALA A 599 22.21 3.06 -13.59
C ALA A 599 20.85 3.74 -13.76
N LEU A 600 19.94 3.16 -14.53
CA LEU A 600 18.56 3.62 -14.62
C LEU A 600 17.85 3.48 -13.26
N ILE A 601 18.02 2.35 -12.58
CA ILE A 601 17.48 2.09 -11.23
C ILE A 601 18.19 2.97 -10.17
N ALA A 602 19.49 3.27 -10.32
CA ALA A 602 20.25 4.12 -9.39
C ALA A 602 20.03 5.62 -9.59
N VAL A 603 19.66 6.05 -10.80
CA VAL A 603 19.28 7.45 -11.11
C VAL A 603 17.82 7.72 -10.69
N LEU A 604 16.97 6.69 -10.65
CA LEU A 604 15.58 6.82 -10.18
C LEU A 604 15.47 7.44 -8.77
N PRO A 605 16.34 7.21 -7.77
CA PRO A 605 16.27 7.91 -6.47
C PRO A 605 16.69 9.38 -6.51
N VAL A 606 17.48 9.80 -7.50
CA VAL A 606 17.91 11.20 -7.67
C VAL A 606 16.83 12.02 -8.39
N VAL A 607 16.05 11.37 -9.26
CA VAL A 607 14.94 12.00 -9.98
C VAL A 607 13.86 12.56 -9.01
N PRO A 608 13.44 11.86 -7.93
CA PRO A 608 12.52 12.45 -6.95
C PRO A 608 13.03 13.75 -6.33
N VAL A 609 14.32 13.82 -5.99
CA VAL A 609 14.92 15.03 -5.40
C VAL A 609 14.92 16.19 -6.40
N LEU A 610 15.22 15.91 -7.67
CA LEU A 610 15.20 16.93 -8.73
C LEU A 610 13.77 17.33 -9.10
N VAL A 611 12.80 16.41 -9.05
CA VAL A 611 11.39 16.68 -9.34
C VAL A 611 10.70 17.34 -8.16
N ILE A 612 11.06 17.01 -6.91
CA ILE A 612 10.64 17.74 -5.71
C ILE A 612 11.08 19.20 -5.86
N ALA A 613 12.30 19.46 -6.27
CA ALA A 613 12.78 20.83 -6.53
C ALA A 613 12.03 21.52 -7.69
N ALA A 614 11.59 20.77 -8.71
CA ALA A 614 10.82 21.30 -9.84
C ALA A 614 9.30 21.43 -9.55
N ALA A 615 8.72 20.49 -8.77
CA ALA A 615 7.30 20.45 -8.44
C ALA A 615 6.87 21.58 -7.47
N VAL A 616 7.83 22.14 -6.71
CA VAL A 616 7.62 23.34 -5.88
C VAL A 616 7.03 24.51 -6.66
N HIS A 617 7.05 24.48 -7.98
CA HIS A 617 6.52 25.54 -8.86
C HIS A 617 5.19 25.19 -9.54
N GLN A 618 4.58 24.02 -9.30
CA GLN A 618 3.30 23.68 -9.92
C GLN A 618 2.11 24.25 -9.14
N LYS A 619 1.23 24.96 -9.83
CA LYS A 619 -0.05 25.45 -9.30
C LYS A 619 -0.94 24.26 -8.94
N HIS A 620 -1.57 24.34 -7.76
CA HIS A 620 -2.55 23.35 -7.32
C HIS A 620 -3.74 23.30 -8.29
N PHE A 621 -4.10 22.10 -8.74
CA PHE A 621 -5.40 21.84 -9.35
C PHE A 621 -6.42 21.69 -8.22
N VAL A 622 -7.40 22.59 -8.19
CA VAL A 622 -8.58 22.45 -7.33
C VAL A 622 -9.53 21.48 -8.04
N GLU A 623 -9.60 20.24 -7.57
CA GLU A 623 -10.63 19.31 -8.04
C GLU A 623 -11.89 19.51 -7.18
N PRO A 624 -13.11 19.55 -7.76
CA PRO A 624 -14.33 19.63 -6.97
C PRO A 624 -14.52 18.38 -6.12
N LEU A 625 -15.15 18.53 -4.93
CA LEU A 625 -15.63 17.40 -4.13
C LEU A 625 -16.62 16.60 -4.97
N LEU A 626 -16.35 15.30 -5.15
CA LEU A 626 -17.19 14.41 -5.91
C LEU A 626 -17.78 13.32 -4.99
N THR A 627 -19.02 12.98 -5.25
CA THR A 627 -19.70 11.80 -4.70
C THR A 627 -19.07 10.50 -5.24
N PRO A 628 -19.32 9.33 -4.63
CA PRO A 628 -18.82 8.05 -5.12
C PRO A 628 -19.12 7.74 -6.58
N ASP A 629 -20.20 8.29 -7.12
CA ASP A 629 -20.60 8.18 -8.53
C ASP A 629 -20.03 9.29 -9.44
N GLY A 630 -19.16 10.16 -8.89
CA GLY A 630 -18.41 11.17 -9.65
C GLY A 630 -19.13 12.49 -9.88
N ARG A 631 -20.24 12.75 -9.19
CA ARG A 631 -20.96 14.03 -9.25
C ARG A 631 -20.49 15.01 -8.18
N PRO A 632 -20.65 16.34 -8.35
CA PRO A 632 -20.30 17.30 -7.31
C PRO A 632 -21.07 17.08 -6.01
N VAL A 633 -20.37 17.05 -4.87
CA VAL A 633 -21.00 17.02 -3.54
C VAL A 633 -21.78 18.29 -3.26
N VAL A 634 -21.26 19.44 -3.69
CA VAL A 634 -21.98 20.72 -3.60
C VAL A 634 -22.69 20.97 -4.91
N ALA A 635 -24.02 20.97 -4.90
CA ALA A 635 -24.86 21.15 -6.07
C ALA A 635 -25.58 22.50 -6.07
N ASP A 636 -25.90 22.97 -7.27
CA ASP A 636 -26.67 24.21 -7.45
C ASP A 636 -28.19 23.98 -7.38
N ALA A 637 -28.64 22.76 -7.64
CA ALA A 637 -30.05 22.36 -7.63
C ALA A 637 -30.20 20.87 -7.33
N LEU A 638 -31.39 20.47 -6.94
CA LEU A 638 -31.81 19.08 -6.81
C LEU A 638 -31.88 18.40 -8.17
N ASP A 639 -31.61 17.11 -8.23
CA ASP A 639 -31.70 16.32 -9.45
C ASP A 639 -33.18 16.11 -9.90
N GLU A 640 -33.39 15.96 -11.19
CA GLU A 640 -34.70 15.59 -11.73
C GLU A 640 -35.11 14.22 -11.22
N GLY A 641 -36.31 14.11 -10.61
CA GLY A 641 -36.82 12.86 -10.02
C GLY A 641 -36.56 12.70 -8.52
N ALA A 642 -35.86 13.61 -7.88
CA ALA A 642 -35.69 13.60 -6.42
C ALA A 642 -37.01 13.75 -5.68
N VAL A 643 -37.26 12.89 -4.70
CA VAL A 643 -38.46 12.94 -3.82
C VAL A 643 -38.24 14.08 -2.82
N ARG A 644 -39.00 15.15 -2.93
CA ARG A 644 -38.91 16.29 -2.02
C ARG A 644 -39.40 15.93 -0.63
N ILE A 645 -38.62 16.31 0.39
CA ILE A 645 -38.84 16.04 1.79
C ILE A 645 -39.00 17.33 2.59
N ASP A 646 -38.09 18.28 2.39
CA ASP A 646 -38.05 19.62 3.02
C ASP A 646 -38.17 19.58 4.55
N THR A 647 -37.67 18.52 5.19
CA THR A 647 -37.70 18.37 6.67
C THR A 647 -36.59 19.17 7.31
N ARG A 648 -36.94 20.05 8.27
CA ARG A 648 -35.97 20.80 9.07
C ARG A 648 -35.73 20.13 10.41
N PHE A 649 -34.45 19.94 10.73
CA PHE A 649 -33.99 19.48 12.05
C PHE A 649 -33.61 20.65 12.95
N ASP A 650 -33.61 20.43 14.27
CA ASP A 650 -33.38 21.47 15.28
C ASP A 650 -32.01 22.15 15.16
N ASP A 651 -31.01 21.47 14.62
CA ASP A 651 -29.65 21.99 14.42
C ASP A 651 -29.45 22.79 13.11
N GLY A 652 -30.53 23.35 12.53
CA GLY A 652 -30.44 24.22 11.36
C GLY A 652 -30.06 23.51 10.07
N ILE A 653 -30.36 22.24 9.97
CA ILE A 653 -30.16 21.41 8.77
C ILE A 653 -31.52 21.04 8.20
N VAL A 654 -31.62 21.03 6.88
CA VAL A 654 -32.77 20.58 6.13
C VAL A 654 -32.41 19.39 5.28
N LEU A 655 -33.17 18.30 5.39
CA LEU A 655 -33.17 17.23 4.40
C LEU A 655 -34.13 17.67 3.27
N GLU A 656 -33.58 18.10 2.14
CA GLU A 656 -34.34 18.67 1.03
C GLU A 656 -35.03 17.58 0.21
N ALA A 657 -34.29 16.52 -0.10
CA ALA A 657 -34.77 15.42 -0.95
C ALA A 657 -34.04 14.11 -0.68
N ALA A 658 -34.59 13.03 -1.22
CA ALA A 658 -33.94 11.74 -1.31
C ALA A 658 -34.20 11.10 -2.69
N THR A 659 -33.20 10.35 -3.18
CA THR A 659 -33.26 9.67 -4.47
C THR A 659 -32.68 8.27 -4.36
N LEU A 660 -33.32 7.29 -5.01
CA LEU A 660 -32.74 5.97 -5.26
C LEU A 660 -32.20 5.92 -6.69
N SER A 661 -31.04 5.34 -6.89
CA SER A 661 -30.47 5.16 -8.24
C SER A 661 -31.35 4.27 -9.13
N ASP A 662 -32.15 3.40 -8.52
CA ASP A 662 -33.19 2.62 -9.17
C ASP A 662 -34.45 2.60 -8.27
N PRO A 663 -35.57 3.15 -8.70
CA PRO A 663 -36.81 3.17 -7.91
C PRO A 663 -37.46 1.79 -7.77
N GLU A 664 -37.15 0.84 -8.65
CA GLU A 664 -37.63 -0.55 -8.64
C GLU A 664 -36.44 -1.53 -8.65
N PRO A 665 -35.63 -1.60 -7.57
CA PRO A 665 -34.40 -2.35 -7.61
C PRO A 665 -34.63 -3.85 -7.66
N ALA A 666 -33.78 -4.57 -8.39
CA ALA A 666 -33.76 -6.02 -8.38
C ALA A 666 -33.12 -6.54 -7.08
N VAL A 667 -33.58 -7.70 -6.56
CA VAL A 667 -32.90 -8.38 -5.45
C VAL A 667 -31.50 -8.82 -5.88
N GLY A 668 -30.53 -8.81 -4.95
CA GLY A 668 -29.14 -9.13 -5.22
C GLY A 668 -28.39 -8.03 -5.98
N SER A 669 -28.97 -6.84 -6.18
CA SER A 669 -28.33 -5.71 -6.84
C SER A 669 -27.75 -4.70 -5.85
N ASP A 670 -26.72 -3.97 -6.29
CA ASP A 670 -26.23 -2.78 -5.62
C ASP A 670 -27.17 -1.60 -5.94
N LEU A 671 -27.52 -0.85 -4.94
CA LEU A 671 -28.38 0.33 -5.00
C LEU A 671 -27.66 1.51 -4.36
N THR A 672 -27.92 2.71 -4.85
CA THR A 672 -27.41 3.93 -4.23
C THR A 672 -28.57 4.77 -3.72
N LEU A 673 -28.50 5.16 -2.44
CA LEU A 673 -29.37 6.15 -1.83
C LEU A 673 -28.64 7.48 -1.81
N GLU A 674 -29.23 8.50 -2.36
CA GLU A 674 -28.78 9.88 -2.26
C GLU A 674 -29.69 10.66 -1.31
N LEU A 675 -29.09 11.40 -0.40
CA LEU A 675 -29.75 12.30 0.53
C LEU A 675 -29.22 13.70 0.27
N ASP A 676 -30.12 14.62 -0.06
CA ASP A 676 -29.78 16.01 -0.34
C ASP A 676 -30.03 16.87 0.90
N TRP A 677 -28.97 17.47 1.42
CA TRP A 677 -28.98 18.27 2.62
C TRP A 677 -28.73 19.75 2.33
N ARG A 678 -29.28 20.64 3.14
CA ARG A 678 -28.97 22.08 3.10
C ARG A 678 -28.80 22.62 4.51
N ARG A 679 -27.75 23.42 4.69
CA ARG A 679 -27.52 24.17 5.91
C ARG A 679 -28.30 25.49 5.91
N THR A 680 -29.09 25.74 6.97
CA THR A 680 -29.87 26.96 7.13
C THR A 680 -29.43 27.83 8.31
N GLY A 681 -28.49 27.36 9.13
CA GLY A 681 -28.05 28.06 10.35
C GLY A 681 -26.73 27.55 10.90
N GLY A 682 -26.43 27.90 12.14
CA GLY A 682 -25.31 27.31 12.88
C GLY A 682 -25.57 25.84 13.16
N VAL A 683 -24.61 24.99 12.83
CA VAL A 683 -24.72 23.53 12.93
C VAL A 683 -23.78 23.02 14.00
N ASP A 684 -24.22 22.04 14.81
CA ASP A 684 -23.33 21.37 15.76
C ASP A 684 -22.33 20.47 15.00
N PRO A 685 -21.03 20.62 15.24
CA PRO A 685 -20.04 19.76 14.61
C PRO A 685 -20.19 18.30 15.06
N GLY A 686 -20.01 17.35 14.14
CA GLY A 686 -20.01 15.91 14.41
C GLY A 686 -21.40 15.31 14.48
N LEU A 687 -22.26 15.65 13.51
CA LEU A 687 -23.50 14.95 13.26
C LEU A 687 -23.28 13.66 12.48
N GLY A 688 -23.95 12.59 12.91
CA GLY A 688 -24.11 11.36 12.17
C GLY A 688 -25.49 11.30 11.53
N VAL A 689 -25.58 10.63 10.41
CA VAL A 689 -26.83 10.27 9.76
C VAL A 689 -27.13 8.82 10.07
N PHE A 690 -28.32 8.54 10.61
CA PHE A 690 -28.80 7.18 10.61
C PHE A 690 -29.75 6.96 9.43
N VAL A 691 -29.59 5.83 8.78
CA VAL A 691 -30.44 5.38 7.69
C VAL A 691 -30.90 3.96 8.00
N HIS A 692 -32.14 3.82 8.40
CA HIS A 692 -32.74 2.54 8.69
C HIS A 692 -33.73 2.15 7.59
N MET A 693 -33.46 1.09 6.88
CA MET A 693 -34.38 0.53 5.91
C MET A 693 -35.17 -0.60 6.56
N GLU A 694 -36.47 -0.40 6.74
CA GLU A 694 -37.35 -1.32 7.43
C GLU A 694 -38.30 -2.01 6.41
N PRO A 695 -38.19 -3.33 6.24
CA PRO A 695 -39.12 -4.08 5.41
C PRO A 695 -40.46 -4.27 6.11
N SER A 696 -41.53 -4.56 5.36
CA SER A 696 -42.85 -4.91 5.92
C SER A 696 -42.82 -6.18 6.79
N SER A 697 -41.81 -7.03 6.63
CA SER A 697 -41.55 -8.22 7.46
C SER A 697 -40.09 -8.67 7.34
N GLY A 698 -39.47 -9.07 8.45
CA GLY A 698 -38.09 -9.54 8.50
C GLY A 698 -37.10 -8.51 9.08
N ASN A 699 -35.80 -8.70 8.86
CA ASN A 699 -34.76 -7.85 9.38
C ASN A 699 -34.56 -6.62 8.48
N GLY A 700 -34.35 -5.45 9.10
CA GLY A 700 -33.98 -4.21 8.41
C GLY A 700 -32.51 -4.15 8.05
N LEU A 701 -32.16 -3.20 7.19
CA LEU A 701 -30.78 -2.85 6.84
C LEU A 701 -30.41 -1.53 7.55
N ASN A 702 -29.15 -1.41 7.90
CA ASN A 702 -28.59 -0.23 8.55
C ASN A 702 -27.57 0.42 7.63
N GLY A 703 -27.77 1.71 7.29
CA GLY A 703 -26.89 2.55 6.53
C GLY A 703 -26.32 3.72 7.34
N ASP A 704 -26.19 3.57 8.66
CA ASP A 704 -25.67 4.64 9.54
C ASP A 704 -24.26 5.03 9.15
N HIS A 705 -24.02 6.34 9.02
CA HIS A 705 -22.73 6.88 8.62
C HIS A 705 -22.52 8.31 9.15
N VAL A 706 -21.32 8.82 9.00
CA VAL A 706 -21.03 10.24 9.24
C VAL A 706 -21.52 11.04 8.02
N LEU A 707 -22.24 12.13 8.27
CA LEU A 707 -22.80 12.98 7.20
C LEU A 707 -21.72 13.34 6.18
N LEU A 708 -22.07 13.22 4.89
CA LEU A 708 -21.16 13.39 3.75
C LEU A 708 -19.90 12.51 3.85
N SER A 709 -20.01 11.34 4.46
CA SER A 709 -18.87 10.44 4.72
C SER A 709 -17.70 11.10 5.47
N GLY A 710 -17.95 12.21 6.18
CA GLY A 710 -16.93 13.02 6.85
C GLY A 710 -16.03 13.82 5.90
N VAL A 711 -16.36 13.87 4.61
CA VAL A 711 -15.57 14.57 3.57
C VAL A 711 -15.70 16.07 3.68
N LEU A 712 -16.87 16.55 4.05
CA LEU A 712 -17.17 17.97 4.26
C LEU A 712 -17.88 18.14 5.59
N ASP A 713 -17.31 18.96 6.49
CA ASP A 713 -18.02 19.33 7.70
C ASP A 713 -19.13 20.34 7.34
N LEU A 714 -20.32 20.12 7.89
CA LEU A 714 -21.45 21.01 7.64
C LEU A 714 -21.19 22.47 8.07
N GLN A 715 -20.30 22.70 9.03
CA GLN A 715 -19.88 24.05 9.40
C GLN A 715 -19.18 24.80 8.25
N ASP A 716 -18.49 24.04 7.42
CA ASP A 716 -17.73 24.56 6.28
C ASP A 716 -18.53 24.53 4.97
N ALA A 717 -19.70 23.91 4.98
CA ALA A 717 -20.55 23.85 3.81
C ALA A 717 -21.20 25.22 3.53
N PRO A 718 -21.35 25.62 2.27
CA PRO A 718 -22.08 26.84 1.92
C PRO A 718 -23.55 26.76 2.37
N ALA A 719 -24.05 27.82 3.02
CA ALA A 719 -25.37 27.83 3.64
C ALA A 719 -26.55 27.82 2.64
N ASP A 720 -26.30 28.08 1.38
CA ASP A 720 -27.32 28.27 0.33
C ASP A 720 -27.23 27.21 -0.79
N ARG A 721 -26.49 26.12 -0.52
CA ARG A 721 -26.25 25.06 -1.51
C ARG A 721 -26.77 23.72 -1.01
N THR A 722 -27.18 22.92 -1.96
CA THR A 722 -27.51 21.50 -1.73
C THR A 722 -26.25 20.67 -1.60
N LEU A 723 -26.22 19.80 -0.60
CA LEU A 723 -25.10 18.91 -0.29
C LEU A 723 -25.56 17.48 -0.52
N ARG A 724 -24.94 16.81 -1.48
CA ARG A 724 -25.25 15.41 -1.81
C ARG A 724 -24.50 14.45 -0.92
N ASP A 725 -25.24 13.60 -0.24
CA ASP A 725 -24.74 12.52 0.60
C ASP A 725 -25.17 11.18 -0.01
N VAL A 726 -24.21 10.41 -0.52
CA VAL A 726 -24.46 9.24 -1.35
C VAL A 726 -24.02 7.97 -0.63
N ILE A 727 -24.94 7.04 -0.44
CA ILE A 727 -24.77 5.83 0.34
C ILE A 727 -24.95 4.60 -0.56
N PRO A 728 -23.95 3.73 -0.70
CA PRO A 728 -24.12 2.45 -1.38
C PRO A 728 -24.89 1.48 -0.47
N LEU A 729 -25.86 0.81 -1.03
CA LEU A 729 -26.72 -0.17 -0.36
C LEU A 729 -26.76 -1.45 -1.20
N PHE A 730 -26.96 -2.58 -0.53
CA PHE A 730 -27.15 -3.87 -1.18
C PHE A 730 -28.55 -4.41 -0.86
N ILE A 731 -29.30 -4.85 -1.87
CA ILE A 731 -30.62 -5.41 -1.70
C ILE A 731 -30.53 -6.93 -1.52
N PRO A 732 -30.84 -7.48 -0.33
CA PRO A 732 -30.70 -8.90 -0.08
C PRO A 732 -31.76 -9.72 -0.86
N ASP A 733 -31.43 -10.99 -1.12
CA ASP A 733 -32.29 -11.89 -1.91
C ASP A 733 -33.69 -12.11 -1.29
N ASP A 734 -33.80 -12.02 0.04
CA ASP A 734 -35.05 -12.17 0.77
C ASP A 734 -35.91 -10.89 0.79
N ALA A 735 -35.48 -9.83 0.14
CA ALA A 735 -36.21 -8.55 0.02
C ALA A 735 -37.34 -8.57 -0.99
N ARG A 736 -37.38 -9.56 -1.89
CA ARG A 736 -38.31 -9.64 -3.02
C ARG A 736 -39.77 -9.47 -2.60
N GLY A 737 -40.45 -8.53 -3.26
CA GLY A 737 -41.88 -8.26 -3.08
C GLY A 737 -42.26 -7.66 -1.72
N LYS A 738 -41.32 -7.38 -0.85
CA LYS A 738 -41.57 -6.70 0.44
C LYS A 738 -41.51 -5.19 0.23
N LYS A 739 -42.46 -4.46 0.82
CA LYS A 739 -42.40 -3.00 0.84
C LYS A 739 -41.38 -2.55 1.87
N TRP A 740 -40.39 -1.79 1.48
CA TRP A 740 -39.36 -1.19 2.32
C TRP A 740 -39.64 0.28 2.55
N LYS A 741 -39.40 0.75 3.77
CA LYS A 741 -39.41 2.17 4.16
C LYS A 741 -38.01 2.59 4.54
N VAL A 742 -37.55 3.71 4.00
CA VAL A 742 -36.26 4.31 4.33
C VAL A 742 -36.49 5.43 5.35
N TRP A 743 -36.01 5.20 6.55
CA TRP A 743 -36.06 6.15 7.65
C TRP A 743 -34.70 6.83 7.79
N VAL A 744 -34.70 8.16 7.83
CA VAL A 744 -33.50 8.99 7.93
C VAL A 744 -33.63 9.90 9.13
N GLY A 745 -32.53 10.15 9.82
CA GLY A 745 -32.48 11.13 10.90
C GLY A 745 -31.04 11.47 11.26
N LEU A 746 -30.91 12.40 12.18
CA LEU A 746 -29.61 12.88 12.63
C LEU A 746 -29.39 12.54 14.11
N TRP A 747 -28.14 12.36 14.48
CA TRP A 747 -27.73 12.12 15.85
C TRP A 747 -26.40 12.77 16.18
N HIS A 748 -26.24 13.21 17.44
CA HIS A 748 -25.01 13.81 17.92
C HIS A 748 -23.99 12.74 18.28
N VAL A 749 -22.96 12.59 17.48
CA VAL A 749 -21.85 11.64 17.74
C VAL A 749 -21.17 11.95 19.09
N ARG A 750 -21.04 13.23 19.43
CA ARG A 750 -20.34 13.72 20.63
C ARG A 750 -21.19 13.74 21.91
N ARG A 751 -22.53 13.72 21.79
CA ARG A 751 -23.45 13.78 22.93
C ARG A 751 -24.07 12.42 23.29
N GLY A 752 -23.29 11.36 23.24
CA GLY A 752 -23.71 10.02 23.62
C GLY A 752 -24.78 9.39 22.73
N GLY A 753 -24.83 9.80 21.44
CA GLY A 753 -25.76 9.24 20.47
C GLY A 753 -27.20 9.79 20.57
N SER A 754 -27.41 10.95 21.20
CA SER A 754 -28.74 11.57 21.25
C SER A 754 -29.22 11.98 19.86
N ARG A 755 -30.49 11.69 19.56
CA ARG A 755 -31.09 12.09 18.28
C ARG A 755 -31.32 13.60 18.24
N VAL A 756 -31.16 14.18 17.05
CA VAL A 756 -31.57 15.55 16.76
C VAL A 756 -33.08 15.57 16.55
N GLY A 757 -33.76 16.53 17.16
CA GLY A 757 -35.20 16.70 17.00
C GLY A 757 -35.58 17.20 15.61
N VAL A 758 -36.83 16.96 15.21
CA VAL A 758 -37.40 17.49 13.97
C VAL A 758 -38.20 18.73 14.29
N ALA A 759 -37.74 19.89 13.83
CA ALA A 759 -38.40 21.19 14.05
C ALA A 759 -39.61 21.39 13.12
N ASP A 760 -39.52 20.89 11.87
CA ASP A 760 -40.57 20.94 10.86
C ASP A 760 -40.53 19.67 10.01
N ALA A 761 -41.66 19.00 9.87
CA ALA A 761 -41.77 17.74 9.13
C ALA A 761 -41.66 17.91 7.62
N GLY A 762 -41.90 19.13 7.09
CA GLY A 762 -41.97 19.34 5.64
C GLY A 762 -43.03 18.46 4.99
N HIS A 763 -42.62 17.67 4.00
CA HIS A 763 -43.50 16.75 3.27
C HIS A 763 -43.42 15.30 3.77
N ALA A 764 -42.65 15.01 4.83
CA ALA A 764 -42.38 13.65 5.29
C ALA A 764 -43.22 13.22 6.48
N GLN A 765 -43.39 11.92 6.64
CA GLN A 765 -43.90 11.29 7.85
C GLN A 765 -42.78 11.27 8.91
N VAL A 766 -43.06 11.79 10.11
CA VAL A 766 -42.09 11.83 11.23
C VAL A 766 -42.50 10.83 12.30
N GLU A 767 -41.52 10.09 12.81
CA GLU A 767 -41.68 9.14 13.93
C GLU A 767 -40.41 9.09 14.79
N GLY A 768 -40.52 9.50 16.07
CA GLY A 768 -39.42 9.38 17.04
C GLY A 768 -38.10 10.07 16.64
N GLY A 769 -38.20 11.26 16.01
CA GLY A 769 -37.01 12.03 15.55
C GLY A 769 -36.38 11.50 14.26
N ARG A 770 -37.11 10.66 13.51
CA ARG A 770 -36.74 10.18 12.17
C ARG A 770 -37.83 10.52 11.18
N VAL A 771 -37.44 10.66 9.92
CA VAL A 771 -38.33 10.97 8.79
C VAL A 771 -38.34 9.86 7.78
N MET A 772 -39.51 9.53 7.23
CA MET A 772 -39.61 8.59 6.13
C MET A 772 -39.24 9.29 4.84
N ALA A 773 -38.01 9.07 4.37
CA ALA A 773 -37.51 9.72 3.17
C ALA A 773 -38.15 9.17 1.88
N LEU A 774 -38.26 7.84 1.78
CA LEU A 774 -38.88 7.19 0.62
C LEU A 774 -39.31 5.75 0.94
N SER A 775 -40.01 5.11 -0.01
CA SER A 775 -40.35 3.69 0.08
C SER A 775 -40.27 3.04 -1.31
N PHE A 776 -39.86 1.76 -1.36
CA PHE A 776 -39.70 1.00 -2.59
C PHE A 776 -40.07 -0.48 -2.39
N THR A 777 -40.16 -1.24 -3.46
CA THR A 777 -40.47 -2.68 -3.44
C THR A 777 -39.53 -3.39 -4.43
N PRO A 778 -38.54 -4.17 -3.97
CA PRO A 778 -37.64 -4.92 -4.85
C PRO A 778 -38.40 -6.04 -5.61
N HIS A 779 -37.99 -6.29 -6.85
CA HIS A 779 -38.57 -7.29 -7.74
C HIS A 779 -37.66 -8.49 -8.03
#